data_5642bbea3f19f7ae5279e508053ad8ae
#
_entry.id   5642bbea3f19f7ae5279e508053ad8ae
#
_cell.length_a   1.000
_cell.length_b   1.000
_cell.length_c   1.000
_cell.angle_alpha   90.00
_cell.angle_beta   90.00
_cell.angle_gamma   90.00
#
_symmetry.space_group_name_H-M   'P 1'
#
loop_
_entity.id
_entity.type
_entity.pdbx_description
1 polymer ?
#
loop_
_entity_poly.entity_id
_entity_poly.type
_entity_poly.pdbx_seq_one_letter_code
_entity_poly.pdbx_strand_id
1 'polypeptide(L)'
;MKKNSILIALALFSASGTWAGELPKDTLKVIDVEEIVVIAAPKENRKLRELPTAVTMLSQQDMQANQVNSIKSLTALVPNIFIPDYGSRLTSAIYIRGIGSRINTPSVGLYVDNVPYIDKSAFDFNYADIERIDVLRGPQGTLYGRNTMGGLIKVHTKSPFSYQGTDLRLGAGSYNNYNVSVTHYHRVSDQFAFSTGGFYEYGGGFFKNTYLNKRIDKSQAAGGRFRGIYLPGENLKLDLNISYEYSHEGGYPYFYTGRVDPAEREDDPRKERIGKISYNDESTYRRGLLNAGVNIEYQAQKFILSAVTGFQNLNDRMFLDQDFTEKNLFNLIQKQKLNTLSEEVMLKSKPGSNWQWTTGAFGFYQWLNTDGPVIFKEDGVKEVIEGNANKAFANLGPKAPRMALTVNNPTLRVSGNFDTPILSGAIYHQSTFNNLFTEGLSFTAGLRLDYEKISMTYNSVSDPMDFDFSISMPPMLNLKDQHMKAPASFKGKLKNDYLQLLPKFALQYEWQKGNSVYTTVSRGYRSGGYNVQMFSDLVQSELKNSMKTAMMESDVFKKYAGMIGQMMPEEKIDVKASTTYKPEYSWNYEAGAHLTLWEGRLWADLAAYYMDTRDQQIAQFAESGLGRITINAGKSRSYGAEVALRSSLTDALSLNANYGYTYATFTDYVVRQKTEDGSLQEKENYNGNYVPFVPKHTLNVGAQYIFRIAPRHWLDRVQVNLNYNGVGRIYWTEQNNVSQSFYGTLNGRVSLEKGNGQIGFWVRNILDKEYAAFYFESMGNGFMQKGRPVHFGVDVRCRF
;
A
#
# COMPACT_ATOMS: atom_id res chain seq x y z
N MET A 1 -8.11 37.89 7.92
CA MET A 1 -6.99 36.97 8.20
C MET A 1 -5.96 36.79 7.08
N LYS A 2 -6.19 37.25 5.83
CA LYS A 2 -5.24 37.05 4.69
C LYS A 2 -4.04 38.01 4.63
N LYS A 3 -4.04 39.14 5.35
CA LYS A 3 -2.91 40.09 5.32
C LYS A 3 -1.81 39.84 6.35
N ASN A 4 -2.13 39.15 7.44
CA ASN A 4 -1.17 38.95 8.55
C ASN A 4 -0.24 37.74 8.32
N SER A 5 -0.63 36.76 7.51
CA SER A 5 0.21 35.57 7.26
C SER A 5 1.42 35.85 6.37
N ILE A 6 1.30 36.81 5.43
CA ILE A 6 2.41 37.21 4.56
C ILE A 6 3.43 38.07 5.35
N LEU A 7 2.96 38.88 6.30
CA LEU A 7 3.82 39.68 7.16
C LEU A 7 4.67 38.86 8.13
N ILE A 8 4.14 37.73 8.62
CA ILE A 8 4.90 36.81 9.50
C ILE A 8 6.01 36.11 8.72
N ALA A 9 5.76 35.69 7.48
CA ALA A 9 6.77 35.09 6.60
C ALA A 9 7.90 36.07 6.24
N LEU A 10 7.56 37.34 5.98
CA LEU A 10 8.52 38.41 5.73
C LEU A 10 9.32 38.82 6.98
N ALA A 11 8.68 38.79 8.17
CA ALA A 11 9.36 39.08 9.44
C ALA A 11 10.36 37.99 9.85
N LEU A 12 10.08 36.72 9.57
CA LEU A 12 11.00 35.60 9.79
C LEU A 12 12.22 35.68 8.86
N PHE A 13 12.05 36.21 7.64
CA PHE A 13 13.15 36.40 6.68
C PHE A 13 14.09 37.55 7.05
N SER A 14 13.59 38.58 7.73
CA SER A 14 14.39 39.71 8.20
C SER A 14 15.15 39.40 9.51
N ALA A 15 14.69 38.46 10.32
CA ALA A 15 15.36 38.07 11.56
C ALA A 15 16.59 37.16 11.35
N SER A 16 16.72 36.53 10.17
CA SER A 16 17.83 35.61 9.87
C SER A 16 19.14 36.32 9.45
N GLY A 17 19.10 37.64 9.30
CA GLY A 17 20.24 38.44 8.80
C GLY A 17 21.35 38.73 9.82
N THR A 18 21.20 38.37 11.10
CA THR A 18 22.12 38.80 12.17
C THR A 18 22.98 37.71 12.79
N TRP A 19 22.87 36.44 12.34
CA TRP A 19 23.62 35.31 12.90
C TRP A 19 24.40 34.51 11.83
N ALA A 20 24.96 35.18 10.86
CA ALA A 20 25.84 34.55 9.85
C ALA A 20 27.28 34.48 10.38
N GLY A 21 27.60 33.41 11.11
CA GLY A 21 28.99 32.94 11.18
C GLY A 21 29.46 32.50 9.79
N GLU A 22 30.70 32.84 9.40
CA GLU A 22 31.29 32.46 8.12
C GLU A 22 31.21 30.94 7.95
N LEU A 23 30.40 30.48 6.98
CA LEU A 23 30.39 29.09 6.53
C LEU A 23 31.58 28.83 5.60
N PRO A 24 32.20 27.65 5.61
CA PRO A 24 33.25 27.26 4.68
C PRO A 24 32.75 27.40 3.24
N LYS A 25 33.59 28.02 2.36
CA LYS A 25 33.28 28.40 1.01
C LYS A 25 33.00 27.27 -0.01
N ASP A 26 32.87 26.02 0.44
CA ASP A 26 32.91 24.83 -0.46
C ASP A 26 31.74 23.86 -0.39
N THR A 27 30.56 24.29 0.06
CA THR A 27 29.40 23.43 0.21
C THR A 27 28.40 23.39 -0.97
N LEU A 28 28.82 23.89 -2.16
CA LEU A 28 27.97 23.90 -3.36
C LEU A 28 28.41 22.89 -4.43
N LYS A 29 29.19 21.89 -4.10
CA LYS A 29 29.21 20.70 -4.97
C LYS A 29 27.81 20.15 -4.99
N VAL A 30 27.26 19.91 -6.18
CA VAL A 30 26.15 18.98 -6.38
C VAL A 30 26.58 17.72 -5.62
N ILE A 31 26.02 17.52 -4.42
CA ILE A 31 26.36 16.35 -3.62
C ILE A 31 25.85 15.19 -4.45
N ASP A 32 26.79 14.49 -5.06
CA ASP A 32 26.50 13.29 -5.81
C ASP A 32 25.79 12.33 -4.84
N VAL A 33 24.66 11.77 -5.24
CA VAL A 33 23.89 10.80 -4.43
C VAL A 33 24.81 9.64 -4.02
N GLU A 34 25.89 9.40 -4.74
CA GLU A 34 26.91 8.40 -4.42
C GLU A 34 27.82 8.79 -3.24
N GLU A 35 28.08 10.08 -2.99
CA GLU A 35 28.95 10.53 -1.87
C GLU A 35 28.26 10.46 -0.50
N ILE A 36 26.93 10.43 -0.45
CA ILE A 36 26.17 10.29 0.81
C ILE A 36 26.15 8.84 1.34
N VAL A 37 26.69 7.88 0.59
CA VAL A 37 26.65 6.45 0.93
C VAL A 37 27.79 6.02 1.84
N VAL A 38 27.90 6.57 3.01
CA VAL A 38 28.94 6.13 3.97
C VAL A 38 28.39 5.18 5.06
N ILE A 39 27.09 4.92 5.09
CA ILE A 39 26.56 3.90 6.00
C ILE A 39 26.15 2.72 5.13
N ALA A 40 26.97 1.68 5.11
CA ALA A 40 26.62 0.41 4.48
C ALA A 40 25.30 -0.07 5.09
N ALA A 41 24.33 -0.37 4.24
CA ALA A 41 23.11 -1.02 4.70
C ALA A 41 23.49 -2.33 5.42
N PRO A 42 22.82 -2.73 6.52
CA PRO A 42 23.24 -3.88 7.30
C PRO A 42 23.39 -5.17 6.48
N LYS A 43 22.58 -5.33 5.44
CA LYS A 43 22.51 -6.55 4.63
C LYS A 43 23.41 -6.54 3.40
N GLU A 44 23.71 -5.38 2.84
CA GLU A 44 24.54 -5.26 1.64
C GLU A 44 25.99 -4.93 2.00
N ASN A 45 26.93 -5.51 1.27
CA ASN A 45 28.37 -5.25 1.39
C ASN A 45 28.90 -4.27 0.33
N ARG A 46 28.03 -3.81 -0.57
CA ARG A 46 28.32 -2.95 -1.70
C ARG A 46 27.36 -1.77 -1.73
N LYS A 47 27.73 -0.73 -2.49
CA LYS A 47 26.82 0.37 -2.81
C LYS A 47 25.63 -0.14 -3.63
N LEU A 48 24.49 0.52 -3.55
CA LEU A 48 23.27 0.06 -4.21
C LEU A 48 23.40 -0.11 -5.73
N ARG A 49 24.09 0.81 -6.42
CA ARG A 49 24.35 0.72 -7.86
C ARG A 49 25.40 -0.34 -8.24
N GLU A 50 26.12 -0.89 -7.28
CA GLU A 50 27.03 -2.02 -7.48
C GLU A 50 26.32 -3.37 -7.31
N LEU A 51 25.01 -3.37 -6.94
CA LEU A 51 24.21 -4.58 -6.79
C LEU A 51 23.65 -5.03 -8.15
N PRO A 52 23.63 -6.35 -8.44
CA PRO A 52 23.01 -6.88 -9.66
C PRO A 52 21.47 -6.87 -9.55
N THR A 53 20.87 -5.67 -9.56
CA THR A 53 19.42 -5.46 -9.47
C THR A 53 19.06 -4.06 -9.95
N ALA A 54 17.86 -3.90 -10.51
CA ALA A 54 17.35 -2.59 -10.87
C ALA A 54 17.04 -1.75 -9.63
N VAL A 55 17.66 -0.57 -9.52
CA VAL A 55 17.52 0.33 -8.37
C VAL A 55 17.20 1.76 -8.83
N THR A 56 16.42 2.47 -8.02
CA THR A 56 16.24 3.93 -8.15
C THR A 56 16.43 4.55 -6.77
N MET A 57 17.29 5.55 -6.70
CA MET A 57 17.54 6.33 -5.50
C MET A 57 16.94 7.72 -5.67
N LEU A 58 16.14 8.14 -4.70
CA LEU A 58 15.58 9.50 -4.65
C LEU A 58 16.24 10.25 -3.50
N SER A 59 17.01 11.26 -3.84
CA SER A 59 17.66 12.15 -2.87
C SER A 59 16.66 13.11 -2.24
N GLN A 60 17.07 13.81 -1.20
CA GLN A 60 16.28 14.87 -0.59
C GLN A 60 15.89 15.96 -1.60
N GLN A 61 16.79 16.31 -2.54
CA GLN A 61 16.49 17.28 -3.61
C GLN A 61 15.42 16.74 -4.56
N ASP A 62 15.51 15.46 -4.96
CA ASP A 62 14.52 14.83 -5.82
C ASP A 62 13.14 14.82 -5.13
N MET A 63 13.10 14.48 -3.84
CA MET A 63 11.87 14.49 -3.06
C MET A 63 11.26 15.89 -2.94
N GLN A 64 12.07 16.92 -2.77
CA GLN A 64 11.60 18.31 -2.72
C GLN A 64 11.12 18.80 -4.09
N ALA A 65 11.88 18.57 -5.14
CA ALA A 65 11.52 18.96 -6.51
C ALA A 65 10.20 18.34 -6.96
N ASN A 66 9.98 17.06 -6.61
CA ASN A 66 8.78 16.31 -6.94
C ASN A 66 7.71 16.36 -5.83
N GLN A 67 7.97 17.09 -4.73
CA GLN A 67 7.07 17.25 -3.59
C GLN A 67 6.58 15.89 -3.05
N VAL A 68 7.51 14.96 -2.86
CA VAL A 68 7.27 13.65 -2.26
C VAL A 68 6.99 13.85 -0.77
N ASN A 69 5.74 13.73 -0.37
CA ASN A 69 5.27 13.88 1.01
C ASN A 69 4.58 12.61 1.55
N SER A 70 4.39 11.62 0.69
CA SER A 70 3.86 10.30 1.05
C SER A 70 4.40 9.24 0.08
N ILE A 71 4.25 7.97 0.45
CA ILE A 71 4.64 6.86 -0.43
C ILE A 71 3.88 6.88 -1.77
N LYS A 72 2.64 7.37 -1.79
CA LYS A 72 1.81 7.48 -3.00
C LYS A 72 2.44 8.39 -4.06
N SER A 73 3.26 9.35 -3.63
CA SER A 73 3.98 10.27 -4.53
C SER A 73 5.06 9.57 -5.38
N LEU A 74 5.41 8.31 -5.10
CA LEU A 74 6.39 7.54 -5.88
C LEU A 74 5.82 7.02 -7.21
N THR A 75 4.50 7.05 -7.40
CA THR A 75 3.86 6.66 -8.67
C THR A 75 4.49 7.40 -9.85
N ALA A 76 4.91 6.64 -10.85
CA ALA A 76 5.60 7.10 -12.06
C ALA A 76 6.97 7.79 -11.86
N LEU A 77 7.37 8.19 -10.64
CA LEU A 77 8.73 8.70 -10.38
C LEU A 77 9.78 7.60 -10.52
N VAL A 78 9.39 6.37 -10.26
CA VAL A 78 10.22 5.17 -10.40
C VAL A 78 9.65 4.31 -11.52
N PRO A 79 10.47 3.77 -12.45
CA PRO A 79 9.98 2.91 -13.52
C PRO A 79 9.16 1.73 -13.00
N ASN A 80 8.02 1.45 -13.67
CA ASN A 80 7.11 0.34 -13.35
C ASN A 80 6.54 0.32 -11.93
N ILE A 81 6.49 1.48 -11.25
CA ILE A 81 5.78 1.65 -9.98
C ILE A 81 4.44 2.33 -10.22
N PHE A 82 3.39 1.75 -9.64
CA PHE A 82 2.07 2.34 -9.55
C PHE A 82 1.47 2.11 -8.17
N ILE A 83 0.97 3.17 -7.56
CA ILE A 83 0.34 3.16 -6.24
C ILE A 83 -1.03 3.85 -6.38
N PRO A 84 -2.12 3.08 -6.58
CA PRO A 84 -3.46 3.64 -6.71
C PRO A 84 -3.89 4.36 -5.43
N ASP A 85 -4.62 5.45 -5.57
CA ASP A 85 -5.18 6.17 -4.43
C ASP A 85 -6.59 5.65 -4.11
N TYR A 86 -6.71 4.89 -3.05
CA TYR A 86 -8.00 4.35 -2.55
C TYR A 86 -8.77 5.33 -1.66
N GLY A 87 -8.33 6.58 -1.59
CA GLY A 87 -8.99 7.61 -0.80
C GLY A 87 -8.81 7.49 0.72
N SER A 88 -7.88 6.67 1.20
CA SER A 88 -7.55 6.50 2.62
C SER A 88 -6.11 6.04 2.83
N ARG A 89 -5.55 6.32 4.02
CA ARG A 89 -4.24 5.79 4.47
C ARG A 89 -4.29 4.32 4.89
N LEU A 90 -5.47 3.74 5.09
CA LEU A 90 -5.62 2.33 5.48
C LEU A 90 -4.90 1.39 4.51
N THR A 91 -4.90 1.70 3.23
CA THR A 91 -4.35 0.83 2.20
C THR A 91 -3.33 1.57 1.35
N SER A 92 -2.07 1.13 1.43
CA SER A 92 -1.00 1.50 0.51
C SER A 92 -0.65 0.30 -0.36
N ALA A 93 -1.43 0.10 -1.43
CA ALA A 93 -1.19 -0.98 -2.37
C ALA A 93 -0.14 -0.55 -3.39
N ILE A 94 1.02 -1.18 -3.35
CA ILE A 94 2.15 -0.87 -4.23
C ILE A 94 2.24 -1.96 -5.29
N TYR A 95 2.23 -1.56 -6.55
CA TYR A 95 2.42 -2.42 -7.72
C TYR A 95 3.78 -2.14 -8.34
N ILE A 96 4.61 -3.18 -8.50
CA ILE A 96 5.90 -3.12 -9.20
C ILE A 96 5.94 -4.26 -10.20
N ARG A 97 6.22 -3.96 -11.48
CA ARG A 97 6.38 -4.98 -12.55
C ARG A 97 5.18 -5.93 -12.69
N GLY A 98 3.97 -5.47 -12.44
CA GLY A 98 2.76 -6.31 -12.51
C GLY A 98 2.43 -7.06 -11.21
N ILE A 99 3.28 -6.99 -10.20
CA ILE A 99 3.08 -7.62 -8.91
C ILE A 99 2.57 -6.57 -7.91
N GLY A 100 1.41 -6.81 -7.31
CA GLY A 100 0.81 -5.87 -6.37
C GLY A 100 -0.16 -6.52 -5.40
N SER A 101 -0.62 -5.76 -4.40
CA SER A 101 -1.57 -6.22 -3.40
C SER A 101 -2.55 -5.12 -3.01
N ARG A 102 -3.82 -5.31 -3.31
CA ARG A 102 -4.88 -4.39 -2.90
C ARG A 102 -5.29 -4.58 -1.44
N ILE A 103 -5.45 -5.83 -0.99
CA ILE A 103 -5.88 -6.19 0.37
C ILE A 103 -4.90 -7.19 0.99
N ASN A 104 -5.01 -7.40 2.30
CA ASN A 104 -4.19 -8.34 3.08
C ASN A 104 -2.68 -8.05 2.99
N THR A 105 -1.85 -9.07 2.84
CA THR A 105 -0.38 -8.96 2.88
C THR A 105 0.19 -8.14 1.73
N PRO A 106 1.21 -7.28 1.97
CA PRO A 106 1.86 -6.53 0.90
C PRO A 106 2.69 -7.44 -0.02
N SER A 107 2.93 -6.99 -1.26
CA SER A 107 3.83 -7.65 -2.22
C SER A 107 5.18 -6.94 -2.36
N VAL A 108 5.30 -5.74 -1.80
CA VAL A 108 6.50 -4.90 -1.76
C VAL A 108 6.84 -4.63 -0.31
N GLY A 109 8.10 -4.87 0.08
CA GLY A 109 8.57 -4.62 1.43
C GLY A 109 8.86 -3.14 1.67
N LEU A 110 8.68 -2.68 2.90
CA LEU A 110 9.09 -1.35 3.36
C LEU A 110 9.98 -1.47 4.59
N TYR A 111 11.12 -0.80 4.54
CA TYR A 111 12.07 -0.68 5.66
C TYR A 111 12.35 0.80 5.94
N VAL A 112 12.30 1.19 7.20
CA VAL A 112 12.68 2.54 7.64
C VAL A 112 13.85 2.41 8.60
N ASP A 113 14.99 3.01 8.26
CA ASP A 113 16.25 2.89 9.01
C ASP A 113 16.57 1.43 9.42
N ASN A 114 16.41 0.51 8.47
CA ASN A 114 16.60 -0.95 8.56
C ASN A 114 15.51 -1.72 9.33
N VAL A 115 14.56 -1.07 9.97
CA VAL A 115 13.43 -1.72 10.66
C VAL A 115 12.35 -2.08 9.64
N PRO A 116 11.91 -3.35 9.55
CA PRO A 116 10.85 -3.75 8.64
C PRO A 116 9.47 -3.25 9.10
N TYR A 117 8.71 -2.65 8.19
CA TYR A 117 7.29 -2.37 8.37
C TYR A 117 6.50 -3.53 7.77
N ILE A 118 5.92 -4.37 8.62
CA ILE A 118 5.33 -5.65 8.22
C ILE A 118 3.95 -5.47 7.58
N ASP A 119 3.14 -4.58 8.14
CA ASP A 119 1.78 -4.33 7.67
C ASP A 119 1.70 -3.07 6.78
N LYS A 120 1.00 -3.17 5.66
CA LYS A 120 0.88 -2.07 4.68
C LYS A 120 0.05 -0.88 5.17
N SER A 121 -0.79 -1.04 6.21
CA SER A 121 -1.49 0.08 6.85
C SER A 121 -0.53 1.02 7.59
N ALA A 122 0.72 0.60 7.82
CA ALA A 122 1.79 1.44 8.35
C ALA A 122 2.64 2.14 7.27
N PHE A 123 2.42 1.89 5.98
CA PHE A 123 3.33 2.35 4.91
C PHE A 123 3.19 3.84 4.58
N ASP A 124 2.02 4.45 4.79
CA ASP A 124 1.80 5.87 4.54
C ASP A 124 1.95 6.68 5.84
N PHE A 125 3.11 7.28 6.05
CA PHE A 125 3.48 8.10 7.20
C PHE A 125 4.13 9.42 6.75
N ASN A 126 4.42 10.34 7.69
CA ASN A 126 5.02 11.63 7.36
C ASN A 126 6.50 11.53 6.97
N TYR A 127 6.88 12.23 5.89
CA TYR A 127 8.19 12.20 5.24
C TYR A 127 9.06 13.44 5.52
N ALA A 128 8.82 14.18 6.60
CA ALA A 128 9.44 15.49 6.84
C ALA A 128 10.97 15.48 6.96
N ASP A 129 11.57 14.46 7.58
CA ASP A 129 13.01 14.36 7.86
C ASP A 129 13.73 13.23 7.09
N ILE A 130 13.15 12.81 5.97
CA ILE A 130 13.75 11.79 5.12
C ILE A 130 14.96 12.37 4.37
N GLU A 131 16.06 11.62 4.38
CA GLU A 131 17.27 11.90 3.63
C GLU A 131 17.20 11.31 2.23
N ARG A 132 16.79 10.03 2.14
CA ARG A 132 16.81 9.27 0.89
C ARG A 132 15.75 8.17 0.91
N ILE A 133 15.23 7.86 -0.28
CA ILE A 133 14.40 6.69 -0.54
C ILE A 133 15.09 5.86 -1.62
N ASP A 134 15.30 4.58 -1.32
CA ASP A 134 15.84 3.59 -2.27
C ASP A 134 14.75 2.62 -2.65
N VAL A 135 14.59 2.37 -3.94
CA VAL A 135 13.61 1.44 -4.48
C VAL A 135 14.33 0.37 -5.29
N LEU A 136 14.32 -0.85 -4.79
CA LEU A 136 14.84 -2.03 -5.47
C LEU A 136 13.65 -2.75 -6.14
N ARG A 137 13.73 -2.96 -7.44
CA ARG A 137 12.66 -3.60 -8.22
C ARG A 137 12.97 -5.06 -8.48
N GLY A 138 11.93 -5.89 -8.54
CA GLY A 138 12.05 -7.35 -8.60
C GLY A 138 12.30 -7.99 -7.23
N PRO A 139 12.19 -9.32 -7.13
CA PRO A 139 12.22 -10.03 -5.86
C PRO A 139 13.52 -9.83 -5.07
N GLN A 140 13.37 -9.45 -3.80
CA GLN A 140 14.46 -9.33 -2.83
C GLN A 140 14.37 -10.40 -1.73
N GLY A 141 13.76 -11.55 -2.05
CA GLY A 141 13.38 -12.59 -1.09
C GLY A 141 14.56 -13.16 -0.30
N THR A 142 15.75 -13.34 -0.90
CA THR A 142 16.89 -14.00 -0.24
C THR A 142 17.38 -13.23 0.99
N LEU A 143 17.51 -11.90 0.92
CA LEU A 143 17.97 -11.10 2.06
C LEU A 143 16.82 -10.54 2.90
N TYR A 144 15.65 -10.27 2.29
CA TYR A 144 14.55 -9.55 2.94
C TYR A 144 13.32 -10.41 3.21
N GLY A 145 13.24 -11.62 2.62
CA GLY A 145 12.22 -12.62 2.91
C GLY A 145 10.84 -12.31 2.36
N ARG A 146 9.84 -12.57 3.18
CA ARG A 146 8.42 -12.45 2.82
C ARG A 146 8.03 -11.06 2.31
N ASN A 147 7.00 -11.03 1.46
CA ASN A 147 6.36 -9.79 1.01
C ASN A 147 7.30 -8.83 0.26
N THR A 148 8.40 -9.34 -0.32
CA THR A 148 9.33 -8.59 -1.16
C THR A 148 9.38 -9.14 -2.59
N MET A 149 8.27 -9.71 -3.03
CA MET A 149 8.14 -10.38 -4.34
C MET A 149 8.17 -9.38 -5.50
N GLY A 150 7.51 -8.22 -5.37
CA GLY A 150 7.55 -7.15 -6.37
C GLY A 150 8.78 -6.25 -6.24
N GLY A 151 9.29 -6.08 -5.02
CA GLY A 151 10.44 -5.21 -4.73
C GLY A 151 10.54 -4.80 -3.28
N LEU A 152 11.41 -3.83 -3.04
CA LEU A 152 11.71 -3.31 -1.70
C LEU A 152 11.85 -1.80 -1.75
N ILE A 153 11.25 -1.11 -0.78
CA ILE A 153 11.44 0.32 -0.55
C ILE A 153 12.19 0.50 0.77
N LYS A 154 13.30 1.24 0.73
CA LYS A 154 14.08 1.58 1.93
C LYS A 154 14.04 3.09 2.12
N VAL A 155 13.62 3.51 3.29
CA VAL A 155 13.55 4.91 3.69
C VAL A 155 14.64 5.18 4.72
N HIS A 156 15.44 6.20 4.49
CA HIS A 156 16.52 6.60 5.38
C HIS A 156 16.22 7.99 5.94
N THR A 157 16.24 8.12 7.27
CA THR A 157 16.12 9.41 7.93
C THR A 157 17.49 10.07 8.08
N LYS A 158 17.51 11.40 8.24
CA LYS A 158 18.75 12.14 8.40
C LYS A 158 19.51 11.75 9.66
N SER A 159 20.82 11.58 9.52
CA SER A 159 21.69 11.27 10.66
C SER A 159 21.99 12.53 11.49
N PRO A 160 21.80 12.48 12.84
CA PRO A 160 22.16 13.61 13.71
C PRO A 160 23.67 13.85 13.84
N PHE A 161 24.51 12.95 13.35
CA PHE A 161 25.97 13.21 13.23
C PHE A 161 26.32 14.06 12.01
N SER A 162 25.59 13.88 10.90
CA SER A 162 25.85 14.58 9.63
C SER A 162 25.07 15.89 9.53
N TYR A 163 23.91 15.99 10.16
CA TYR A 163 23.06 17.17 10.16
C TYR A 163 23.08 17.82 11.54
N GLN A 164 23.16 19.17 11.57
CA GLN A 164 23.15 19.95 12.81
C GLN A 164 22.17 21.12 12.66
N GLY A 165 21.64 21.60 13.80
CA GLY A 165 20.73 22.74 13.83
C GLY A 165 19.24 22.35 13.76
N THR A 166 18.40 23.30 13.47
CA THR A 166 16.93 23.14 13.45
C THR A 166 16.39 23.39 12.06
N ASP A 167 15.73 22.40 11.48
CA ASP A 167 14.96 22.54 10.23
C ASP A 167 13.51 22.91 10.59
N LEU A 168 13.03 24.07 10.15
CA LEU A 168 11.62 24.51 10.22
C LEU A 168 11.04 24.50 8.82
N ARG A 169 9.85 23.91 8.65
CA ARG A 169 9.09 23.93 7.40
C ARG A 169 7.66 24.38 7.69
N LEU A 170 7.18 25.33 6.89
CA LEU A 170 5.81 25.84 6.93
C LEU A 170 5.25 25.76 5.51
N GLY A 171 4.05 25.25 5.33
CA GLY A 171 3.40 25.19 4.05
C GLY A 171 1.95 25.59 4.09
N ALA A 172 1.48 26.25 3.05
CA ALA A 172 0.09 26.60 2.84
C ALA A 172 -0.28 26.42 1.37
N GLY A 173 -1.48 25.91 1.09
CA GLY A 173 -1.91 25.65 -0.27
C GLY A 173 -3.43 25.80 -0.47
N SER A 174 -3.83 25.70 -1.73
CA SER A 174 -5.22 25.65 -2.12
C SER A 174 -5.93 24.49 -1.41
N TYR A 175 -7.26 24.53 -1.36
CA TYR A 175 -8.10 23.56 -0.66
C TYR A 175 -7.83 23.49 0.85
N ASN A 176 -7.38 24.61 1.45
CA ASN A 176 -7.04 24.70 2.88
C ASN A 176 -6.02 23.65 3.33
N ASN A 177 -4.96 23.44 2.54
CA ASN A 177 -3.85 22.58 2.93
C ASN A 177 -2.84 23.38 3.75
N TYR A 178 -2.49 22.89 4.93
CA TYR A 178 -1.49 23.47 5.80
C TYR A 178 -0.58 22.37 6.34
N ASN A 179 0.71 22.65 6.43
CA ASN A 179 1.66 21.77 7.09
C ASN A 179 2.69 22.59 7.88
N VAL A 180 3.12 22.05 8.98
CA VAL A 180 4.23 22.55 9.76
C VAL A 180 5.08 21.37 10.23
N SER A 181 6.38 21.47 10.13
CA SER A 181 7.30 20.53 10.78
C SER A 181 8.52 21.25 11.32
N VAL A 182 9.02 20.77 12.45
CA VAL A 182 10.26 21.20 13.08
C VAL A 182 11.06 19.98 13.48
N THR A 183 12.35 19.96 13.16
CA THR A 183 13.27 18.90 13.57
C THR A 183 14.58 19.53 13.99
N HIS A 184 15.01 19.23 15.20
CA HIS A 184 16.29 19.67 15.76
C HIS A 184 17.29 18.51 15.73
N TYR A 185 18.49 18.76 15.23
CA TYR A 185 19.62 17.82 15.18
C TYR A 185 20.76 18.38 16.01
N HIS A 186 21.23 17.58 16.96
CA HIS A 186 22.27 18.00 17.88
C HIS A 186 23.34 16.92 18.10
N ARG A 187 24.58 17.26 17.84
CA ARG A 187 25.74 16.45 18.20
C ARG A 187 26.23 16.93 19.57
N VAL A 188 25.97 16.13 20.62
CA VAL A 188 26.37 16.44 21.99
C VAL A 188 27.86 16.22 22.19
N SER A 189 28.41 15.20 21.55
CA SER A 189 29.82 14.81 21.62
C SER A 189 30.21 13.98 20.38
N ASP A 190 31.46 13.59 20.29
CA ASP A 190 31.95 12.66 19.26
C ASP A 190 31.32 11.26 19.40
N GLN A 191 30.77 10.95 20.57
CA GLN A 191 30.15 9.66 20.85
C GLN A 191 28.61 9.69 20.79
N PHE A 192 27.96 10.86 20.95
CA PHE A 192 26.51 10.92 21.02
C PHE A 192 25.92 12.08 20.23
N ALA A 193 24.95 11.74 19.40
CA ALA A 193 24.13 12.71 18.70
C ALA A 193 22.66 12.28 18.69
N PHE A 194 21.74 13.24 18.68
CA PHE A 194 20.32 12.96 18.60
C PHE A 194 19.59 13.93 17.65
N SER A 195 18.44 13.51 17.17
CA SER A 195 17.45 14.38 16.54
C SER A 195 16.10 14.16 17.18
N THR A 196 15.33 15.25 17.27
CA THR A 196 13.95 15.22 17.74
C THR A 196 13.12 16.18 16.91
N GLY A 197 11.92 15.79 16.55
CA GLY A 197 11.05 16.63 15.74
C GLY A 197 9.59 16.27 15.84
N GLY A 198 8.75 17.19 15.36
CA GLY A 198 7.33 17.02 15.29
C GLY A 198 6.73 17.67 14.06
N PHE A 199 5.52 17.27 13.72
CA PHE A 199 4.80 17.81 12.59
C PHE A 199 3.30 17.89 12.85
N TYR A 200 2.64 18.74 12.08
CA TYR A 200 1.20 18.79 11.93
C TYR A 200 0.83 19.04 10.48
N GLU A 201 -0.15 18.30 9.98
CA GLU A 201 -0.69 18.42 8.63
C GLU A 201 -2.22 18.55 8.69
N TYR A 202 -2.77 19.41 7.85
CA TYR A 202 -4.21 19.55 7.64
C TYR A 202 -4.52 19.70 6.17
N GLY A 203 -5.46 18.91 5.66
CA GLY A 203 -6.03 19.00 4.31
C GLY A 203 -7.55 19.23 4.37
N GLY A 204 -8.03 20.30 3.71
CA GLY A 204 -9.47 20.65 3.70
C GLY A 204 -10.32 19.81 2.73
N GLY A 205 -9.69 18.86 2.01
CA GLY A 205 -10.34 17.98 1.04
C GLY A 205 -10.56 18.60 -0.33
N PHE A 206 -10.61 17.77 -1.35
CA PHE A 206 -10.78 18.15 -2.76
C PHE A 206 -12.20 17.87 -3.25
N PHE A 207 -12.86 16.83 -2.75
CA PHE A 207 -14.08 16.27 -3.32
C PHE A 207 -15.29 16.53 -2.42
N LYS A 208 -16.40 16.94 -3.06
CA LYS A 208 -17.65 17.27 -2.38
C LYS A 208 -18.66 16.14 -2.55
N ASN A 209 -19.22 15.67 -1.45
CA ASN A 209 -20.39 14.82 -1.43
C ASN A 209 -21.63 15.71 -1.62
N THR A 210 -22.45 15.45 -2.64
CA THR A 210 -23.61 16.27 -3.00
C THR A 210 -24.80 16.04 -2.06
N TYR A 211 -24.93 14.84 -1.50
CA TYR A 211 -25.98 14.52 -0.53
C TYR A 211 -25.70 15.21 0.82
N LEU A 212 -24.51 15.02 1.36
CA LEU A 212 -24.07 15.62 2.63
C LEU A 212 -23.73 17.12 2.51
N ASN A 213 -23.65 17.65 1.28
CA ASN A 213 -23.29 19.04 0.96
C ASN A 213 -21.97 19.52 1.58
N LYS A 214 -20.96 18.62 1.77
CA LYS A 214 -19.66 18.92 2.37
C LYS A 214 -18.52 18.19 1.67
N ARG A 215 -17.28 18.68 1.84
CA ARG A 215 -16.08 17.94 1.43
C ARG A 215 -15.82 16.82 2.43
N ILE A 216 -15.56 15.63 1.90
CA ILE A 216 -15.51 14.40 2.68
C ILE A 216 -14.10 13.84 2.85
N ASP A 217 -13.15 14.22 2.01
CA ASP A 217 -11.76 13.77 2.05
C ASP A 217 -10.83 14.71 2.84
N LYS A 218 -11.36 15.36 3.89
CA LYS A 218 -10.56 16.12 4.84
C LYS A 218 -9.62 15.21 5.59
N SER A 219 -8.43 15.69 5.89
CA SER A 219 -7.43 14.92 6.63
C SER A 219 -6.65 15.78 7.61
N GLN A 220 -6.23 15.19 8.71
CA GLN A 220 -5.28 15.77 9.64
C GLN A 220 -4.37 14.70 10.21
N ALA A 221 -3.11 15.05 10.43
CA ALA A 221 -2.15 14.18 11.08
C ALA A 221 -1.19 15.01 11.94
N ALA A 222 -0.78 14.44 13.06
CA ALA A 222 0.23 15.00 13.92
C ALA A 222 1.11 13.91 14.48
N GLY A 223 2.38 14.21 14.70
CA GLY A 223 3.30 13.21 15.23
C GLY A 223 4.65 13.77 15.58
N GLY A 224 5.50 12.87 16.06
CA GLY A 224 6.88 13.20 16.40
C GLY A 224 7.80 12.02 16.18
N ARG A 225 9.10 12.33 16.09
CA ARG A 225 10.18 11.36 15.93
C ARG A 225 11.35 11.74 16.82
N PHE A 226 12.01 10.70 17.33
CA PHE A 226 13.28 10.80 18.02
C PHE A 226 14.24 9.79 17.42
N ARG A 227 15.50 10.20 17.16
CA ARG A 227 16.60 9.32 16.81
C ARG A 227 17.81 9.65 17.67
N GLY A 228 18.40 8.64 18.31
CA GLY A 228 19.62 8.77 19.08
C GLY A 228 20.68 7.80 18.57
N ILE A 229 21.88 8.30 18.27
CA ILE A 229 23.01 7.48 17.88
C ILE A 229 24.11 7.60 18.95
N TYR A 230 24.54 6.45 19.47
CA TYR A 230 25.59 6.38 20.47
C TYR A 230 26.74 5.48 19.99
N LEU A 231 27.96 6.01 20.08
CA LEU A 231 29.22 5.38 19.68
C LEU A 231 30.11 5.21 20.93
N PRO A 232 29.88 4.19 21.76
CA PRO A 232 30.64 4.00 23.01
C PRO A 232 32.12 3.71 22.80
N GLY A 233 32.52 3.42 21.58
CA GLY A 233 33.90 3.20 21.13
C GLY A 233 33.98 3.15 19.62
N GLU A 234 35.16 2.91 19.06
CA GLU A 234 35.39 2.90 17.61
C GLU A 234 34.65 1.77 16.86
N ASN A 235 34.34 0.70 17.57
CA ASN A 235 33.81 -0.54 16.97
C ASN A 235 32.33 -0.78 17.22
N LEU A 236 31.67 0.00 18.06
CA LEU A 236 30.28 -0.24 18.45
C LEU A 236 29.41 0.99 18.16
N LYS A 237 28.31 0.76 17.44
CA LYS A 237 27.27 1.76 17.17
C LYS A 237 25.93 1.25 17.69
N LEU A 238 25.22 2.09 18.42
CA LEU A 238 23.84 1.92 18.83
C LEU A 238 23.01 3.03 18.18
N ASP A 239 21.93 2.69 17.47
CA ASP A 239 21.09 3.64 16.75
C ASP A 239 19.61 3.35 17.10
N LEU A 240 19.02 4.21 17.93
CA LEU A 240 17.66 4.12 18.42
C LEU A 240 16.76 5.06 17.62
N ASN A 241 15.65 4.54 17.12
CA ASN A 241 14.62 5.28 16.42
C ASN A 241 13.27 5.08 17.10
N ILE A 242 12.53 6.14 17.37
CA ILE A 242 11.16 6.09 17.87
C ILE A 242 10.32 7.13 17.11
N SER A 243 9.16 6.73 16.62
CA SER A 243 8.20 7.64 15.99
C SER A 243 6.78 7.30 16.38
N TYR A 244 5.97 8.32 16.56
CA TYR A 244 4.54 8.21 16.76
C TYR A 244 3.79 9.16 15.85
N GLU A 245 2.73 8.67 15.20
CA GLU A 245 1.83 9.46 14.37
C GLU A 245 0.38 9.13 14.71
N TYR A 246 -0.43 10.15 14.92
CA TYR A 246 -1.88 10.04 14.92
C TYR A 246 -2.46 10.71 13.69
N SER A 247 -3.34 10.02 12.98
CA SER A 247 -4.06 10.56 11.83
C SER A 247 -5.57 10.34 11.95
N HIS A 248 -6.32 11.31 11.46
CA HIS A 248 -7.76 11.27 11.32
C HIS A 248 -8.15 11.86 9.97
N GLU A 249 -8.82 11.07 9.16
CA GLU A 249 -9.26 11.50 7.83
C GLU A 249 -10.71 11.08 7.58
N GLY A 250 -11.40 11.87 6.77
CA GLY A 250 -12.51 11.42 5.98
C GLY A 250 -11.98 10.49 4.90
N GLY A 251 -12.71 10.32 3.83
CA GLY A 251 -12.14 9.57 2.72
C GLY A 251 -13.19 8.92 1.87
N TYR A 252 -12.70 8.03 1.01
CA TYR A 252 -13.52 7.22 0.13
C TYR A 252 -14.41 8.08 -0.79
N PRO A 253 -13.85 9.12 -1.49
CA PRO A 253 -14.60 10.01 -2.35
C PRO A 253 -14.91 9.33 -3.69
N TYR A 254 -15.81 8.34 -3.64
CA TYR A 254 -16.14 7.50 -4.78
C TYR A 254 -17.30 8.05 -5.57
N PHE A 255 -17.01 8.41 -6.82
CA PHE A 255 -17.98 8.88 -7.80
C PHE A 255 -18.74 7.69 -8.37
N TYR A 256 -20.05 7.76 -8.40
CA TYR A 256 -20.89 6.77 -9.07
C TYR A 256 -20.69 6.82 -10.58
N THR A 257 -20.48 5.67 -11.24
CA THR A 257 -20.26 5.60 -12.70
C THR A 257 -21.41 4.93 -13.46
N GLY A 258 -22.45 4.48 -12.76
CA GLY A 258 -23.61 3.80 -13.30
C GLY A 258 -23.64 2.31 -12.97
N ARG A 259 -24.66 1.61 -13.47
CA ARG A 259 -24.78 0.15 -13.37
C ARG A 259 -23.67 -0.54 -14.17
N VAL A 260 -23.15 -1.66 -13.64
CA VAL A 260 -22.13 -2.49 -14.29
C VAL A 260 -22.73 -3.17 -15.52
N ASP A 261 -23.93 -3.78 -15.35
CA ASP A 261 -24.64 -4.41 -16.46
C ASP A 261 -25.16 -3.33 -17.44
N PRO A 262 -24.74 -3.38 -18.72
CA PRO A 262 -25.23 -2.45 -19.73
C PRO A 262 -26.75 -2.47 -19.90
N ALA A 263 -27.42 -3.62 -19.74
CA ALA A 263 -28.86 -3.75 -19.87
C ALA A 263 -29.63 -3.02 -18.77
N GLU A 264 -29.03 -2.87 -17.56
CA GLU A 264 -29.65 -2.15 -16.45
C GLU A 264 -29.35 -0.64 -16.47
N ARG A 265 -28.56 -0.12 -17.42
CA ARG A 265 -28.16 1.30 -17.45
C ARG A 265 -29.27 2.23 -17.86
N GLU A 266 -30.16 1.78 -18.72
CA GLU A 266 -31.28 2.62 -19.20
C GLU A 266 -32.32 2.85 -18.10
N ASP A 267 -32.56 1.85 -17.28
CA ASP A 267 -33.53 1.89 -16.16
C ASP A 267 -32.88 2.20 -14.80
N ASP A 268 -31.63 2.68 -14.81
CA ASP A 268 -30.93 3.02 -13.57
C ASP A 268 -31.59 4.19 -12.85
N PRO A 269 -32.21 3.98 -11.67
CA PRO A 269 -32.89 5.04 -10.92
C PRO A 269 -31.93 6.11 -10.39
N ARG A 270 -30.63 5.85 -10.48
CA ARG A 270 -29.55 6.74 -10.05
C ARG A 270 -28.82 7.43 -11.22
N LYS A 271 -29.36 7.40 -12.43
CA LYS A 271 -28.77 8.00 -13.63
C LYS A 271 -28.29 9.44 -13.43
N GLU A 272 -29.07 10.25 -12.71
CA GLU A 272 -28.74 11.64 -12.39
C GLU A 272 -27.56 11.78 -11.41
N ARG A 273 -27.14 10.69 -10.76
CA ARG A 273 -26.00 10.64 -9.82
C ARG A 273 -24.70 10.26 -10.48
N ILE A 274 -24.71 9.86 -11.75
CA ILE A 274 -23.49 9.54 -12.49
C ILE A 274 -22.53 10.72 -12.44
N GLY A 275 -21.27 10.47 -12.08
CA GLY A 275 -20.26 11.51 -11.93
C GLY A 275 -20.32 12.31 -10.63
N LYS A 276 -21.18 11.92 -9.68
CA LYS A 276 -21.30 12.55 -8.35
C LYS A 276 -20.97 11.60 -7.22
N ILE A 277 -20.59 12.16 -6.08
CA ILE A 277 -20.47 11.46 -4.79
C ILE A 277 -21.74 11.81 -4.02
N SER A 278 -22.55 10.81 -3.61
CA SER A 278 -23.86 11.05 -3.02
C SER A 278 -24.28 10.03 -1.96
N TYR A 279 -23.34 9.48 -1.20
CA TYR A 279 -23.67 8.56 -0.11
C TYR A 279 -24.10 9.29 1.17
N ASN A 280 -24.87 8.60 2.02
CA ASN A 280 -25.58 9.19 3.16
C ASN A 280 -24.77 9.27 4.46
N ASP A 281 -23.78 8.39 4.67
CA ASP A 281 -22.95 8.39 5.88
C ASP A 281 -21.51 8.83 5.60
N GLU A 282 -20.93 9.65 6.50
CA GLU A 282 -19.56 10.11 6.36
C GLU A 282 -18.57 9.00 6.71
N SER A 283 -17.89 8.46 5.71
CA SER A 283 -16.82 7.49 5.91
C SER A 283 -15.59 8.14 6.54
N THR A 284 -14.97 7.45 7.50
CA THR A 284 -13.81 7.97 8.24
C THR A 284 -12.76 6.89 8.50
N TYR A 285 -11.51 7.32 8.63
CA TYR A 285 -10.40 6.47 9.09
C TYR A 285 -9.56 7.20 10.14
N ARG A 286 -9.23 6.50 11.22
CA ARG A 286 -8.37 7.00 12.30
C ARG A 286 -7.27 5.99 12.56
N ARG A 287 -6.05 6.46 12.81
CA ARG A 287 -4.91 5.59 13.06
C ARG A 287 -3.94 6.22 14.04
N GLY A 288 -3.56 5.48 15.09
CA GLY A 288 -2.35 5.70 15.88
C GLY A 288 -1.29 4.70 15.44
N LEU A 289 -0.10 5.15 15.11
CA LEU A 289 1.03 4.34 14.65
C LEU A 289 2.28 4.69 15.44
N LEU A 290 2.75 3.74 16.27
CA LEU A 290 4.03 3.79 16.97
C LEU A 290 5.00 2.84 16.29
N ASN A 291 6.20 3.32 15.97
CA ASN A 291 7.32 2.52 15.53
C ASN A 291 8.52 2.80 16.43
N ALA A 292 9.20 1.75 16.84
CA ALA A 292 10.47 1.82 17.55
C ALA A 292 11.45 0.82 16.97
N GLY A 293 12.72 1.20 16.89
CA GLY A 293 13.76 0.34 16.36
C GLY A 293 15.10 0.60 17.03
N VAL A 294 15.85 -0.47 17.28
CA VAL A 294 17.23 -0.43 17.76
C VAL A 294 18.10 -1.16 16.76
N ASN A 295 19.10 -0.46 16.22
CA ASN A 295 20.13 -1.06 15.37
C ASN A 295 21.44 -1.08 16.18
N ILE A 296 22.02 -2.25 16.34
CA ILE A 296 23.31 -2.47 16.97
C ILE A 296 24.27 -2.93 15.88
N GLU A 297 25.42 -2.27 15.73
CA GLU A 297 26.47 -2.67 14.81
C GLU A 297 27.81 -2.76 15.53
N TYR A 298 28.44 -3.92 15.47
CA TYR A 298 29.77 -4.17 16.00
C TYR A 298 30.77 -4.52 14.90
N GLN A 299 31.79 -3.70 14.76
CA GLN A 299 32.86 -3.80 13.77
C GLN A 299 34.04 -4.66 14.26
N ALA A 300 33.94 -5.99 14.18
CA ALA A 300 35.08 -6.87 14.46
C ALA A 300 36.20 -6.72 13.41
N GLN A 301 37.35 -7.30 13.64
CA GLN A 301 38.48 -7.21 12.69
C GLN A 301 38.14 -7.79 11.32
N LYS A 302 37.49 -8.96 11.25
CA LYS A 302 37.20 -9.71 9.99
C LYS A 302 35.76 -9.68 9.53
N PHE A 303 34.82 -9.28 10.38
CA PHE A 303 33.39 -9.27 10.08
C PHE A 303 32.70 -8.12 10.76
N ILE A 304 31.45 -7.87 10.38
CA ILE A 304 30.54 -6.94 11.02
C ILE A 304 29.36 -7.76 11.55
N LEU A 305 29.07 -7.62 12.84
CA LEU A 305 27.86 -8.14 13.48
C LEU A 305 26.83 -7.03 13.55
N SER A 306 25.60 -7.29 13.09
CA SER A 306 24.49 -6.35 13.22
C SER A 306 23.29 -7.06 13.84
N ALA A 307 22.59 -6.36 14.73
CA ALA A 307 21.31 -6.78 15.28
C ALA A 307 20.30 -5.64 15.12
N VAL A 308 19.10 -5.98 14.65
CA VAL A 308 18.01 -5.01 14.41
C VAL A 308 16.75 -5.50 15.10
N THR A 309 16.38 -4.83 16.17
CA THR A 309 15.12 -5.07 16.89
C THR A 309 14.11 -4.03 16.45
N GLY A 310 12.93 -4.44 16.06
CA GLY A 310 11.83 -3.56 15.68
C GLY A 310 10.56 -3.84 16.47
N PHE A 311 9.87 -2.79 16.90
CA PHE A 311 8.55 -2.86 17.49
C PHE A 311 7.60 -1.91 16.78
N GLN A 312 6.43 -2.42 16.39
CA GLN A 312 5.37 -1.63 15.76
C GLN A 312 4.05 -1.84 16.50
N ASN A 313 3.38 -0.76 16.87
CA ASN A 313 2.01 -0.78 17.36
C ASN A 313 1.14 0.07 16.44
N LEU A 314 0.07 -0.52 15.93
CA LEU A 314 -0.95 0.15 15.13
C LEU A 314 -2.30 -0.05 15.79
N ASN A 315 -3.04 1.04 15.93
CA ASN A 315 -4.38 1.05 16.49
C ASN A 315 -5.26 1.88 15.55
N ASP A 316 -6.18 1.25 14.85
CA ASP A 316 -6.99 1.95 13.87
C ASP A 316 -8.49 1.67 13.99
N ARG A 317 -9.25 2.54 13.34
CA ARG A 317 -10.68 2.40 13.17
C ARG A 317 -11.12 2.98 11.83
N MET A 318 -11.67 2.12 10.98
CA MET A 318 -12.40 2.49 9.78
C MET A 318 -13.90 2.48 10.08
N PHE A 319 -14.62 3.48 9.59
CA PHE A 319 -16.06 3.49 9.44
C PHE A 319 -16.37 3.79 7.99
N LEU A 320 -17.14 2.94 7.34
CA LEU A 320 -17.40 3.00 5.90
C LEU A 320 -18.88 2.84 5.61
N ASP A 321 -19.45 3.79 4.87
CA ASP A 321 -20.68 3.60 4.12
C ASP A 321 -20.36 2.68 2.94
N GLN A 322 -20.64 1.37 3.10
CA GLN A 322 -20.14 0.35 2.19
C GLN A 322 -20.93 0.27 0.89
N ASP A 323 -22.17 0.73 0.85
CA ASP A 323 -22.98 0.74 -0.36
C ASP A 323 -22.72 1.97 -1.24
N PHE A 324 -22.11 3.02 -0.70
CA PHE A 324 -21.80 4.29 -1.36
C PHE A 324 -23.01 4.94 -2.02
N THR A 325 -24.20 4.77 -1.43
CA THR A 325 -25.48 5.28 -1.94
C THR A 325 -26.17 6.22 -0.94
N GLU A 326 -27.30 6.78 -1.34
CA GLU A 326 -28.15 7.61 -0.48
C GLU A 326 -29.08 6.79 0.42
N LYS A 327 -29.12 5.45 0.21
CA LYS A 327 -29.95 4.53 0.94
C LYS A 327 -29.32 4.13 2.27
N ASN A 328 -30.13 3.79 3.23
CA ASN A 328 -29.71 3.25 4.51
C ASN A 328 -29.49 1.74 4.43
N LEU A 329 -28.53 1.26 3.58
CA LEU A 329 -28.33 -0.18 3.41
C LEU A 329 -27.47 -0.75 4.52
N PHE A 330 -26.20 -0.46 4.57
CA PHE A 330 -25.33 -1.00 5.63
C PHE A 330 -24.01 -0.24 5.80
N ASN A 331 -23.49 -0.29 7.01
CA ASN A 331 -22.20 0.26 7.38
C ASN A 331 -21.22 -0.85 7.79
N LEU A 332 -19.97 -0.68 7.39
CA LEU A 332 -18.86 -1.51 7.82
C LEU A 332 -18.01 -0.76 8.83
N ILE A 333 -17.79 -1.36 9.99
CA ILE A 333 -16.80 -0.90 10.96
C ILE A 333 -15.65 -1.89 10.96
N GLN A 334 -14.42 -1.41 10.97
CA GLN A 334 -13.25 -2.26 11.22
C GLN A 334 -12.35 -1.55 12.23
N LYS A 335 -12.05 -2.22 13.32
CA LYS A 335 -11.06 -1.78 14.29
C LYS A 335 -9.97 -2.81 14.35
N GLN A 336 -8.73 -2.37 14.30
CA GLN A 336 -7.57 -3.25 14.39
C GLN A 336 -6.63 -2.79 15.50
N LYS A 337 -6.13 -3.78 16.25
CA LYS A 337 -5.01 -3.61 17.18
C LYS A 337 -3.93 -4.57 16.74
N LEU A 338 -2.83 -4.01 16.25
CA LEU A 338 -1.70 -4.78 15.76
C LEU A 338 -0.46 -4.42 16.57
N ASN A 339 0.22 -5.44 17.07
CA ASN A 339 1.56 -5.32 17.64
C ASN A 339 2.47 -6.28 16.89
N THR A 340 3.65 -5.81 16.49
CA THR A 340 4.66 -6.64 15.83
C THR A 340 5.99 -6.42 16.52
N LEU A 341 6.62 -7.50 16.94
CA LEU A 341 8.00 -7.53 17.40
C LEU A 341 8.83 -8.30 16.37
N SER A 342 9.91 -7.71 15.89
CA SER A 342 10.84 -8.33 14.95
C SER A 342 12.26 -8.26 15.46
N GLU A 343 13.04 -9.30 15.17
CA GLU A 343 14.46 -9.38 15.47
C GLU A 343 15.23 -9.94 14.28
N GLU A 344 16.35 -9.32 13.96
CA GLU A 344 17.25 -9.79 12.93
C GLU A 344 18.70 -9.71 13.40
N VAL A 345 19.41 -10.83 13.40
CA VAL A 345 20.82 -10.89 13.70
C VAL A 345 21.57 -11.34 12.47
N MET A 346 22.60 -10.59 12.09
CA MET A 346 23.36 -10.87 10.88
C MET A 346 24.85 -10.64 11.06
N LEU A 347 25.60 -11.48 10.38
CA LEU A 347 27.04 -11.40 10.23
C LEU A 347 27.36 -11.15 8.76
N LYS A 348 28.27 -10.23 8.47
CA LYS A 348 28.76 -9.99 7.12
C LYS A 348 30.27 -9.77 7.09
N SER A 349 30.88 -10.12 5.96
CA SER A 349 32.30 -9.85 5.70
C SER A 349 32.53 -8.34 5.61
N LYS A 350 33.75 -7.90 5.83
CA LYS A 350 34.19 -6.53 5.53
C LYS A 350 34.09 -6.25 4.03
N PRO A 351 33.80 -4.99 3.62
CA PRO A 351 33.86 -4.57 2.23
C PRO A 351 35.28 -4.74 1.63
N GLY A 352 35.35 -4.94 0.32
CA GLY A 352 36.62 -4.96 -0.42
C GLY A 352 37.32 -6.33 -0.50
N SER A 353 36.79 -7.38 0.13
CA SER A 353 37.32 -8.73 -0.05
C SER A 353 36.83 -9.39 -1.34
N ASN A 354 37.63 -10.30 -1.93
CA ASN A 354 37.21 -11.08 -3.09
C ASN A 354 36.03 -12.01 -2.78
N TRP A 355 35.93 -12.48 -1.55
CA TRP A 355 34.77 -13.22 -1.06
C TRP A 355 34.00 -12.38 -0.05
N GLN A 356 32.86 -11.92 -0.47
CA GLN A 356 31.92 -11.19 0.37
C GLN A 356 30.73 -12.08 0.72
N TRP A 357 30.34 -12.09 1.97
CA TRP A 357 29.22 -12.91 2.41
C TRP A 357 28.38 -12.20 3.47
N THR A 358 27.12 -12.59 3.54
CA THR A 358 26.15 -12.18 4.57
C THR A 358 25.38 -13.40 5.01
N THR A 359 25.35 -13.69 6.31
CA THR A 359 24.57 -14.76 6.93
C THR A 359 23.72 -14.16 8.03
N GLY A 360 22.46 -14.57 8.15
CA GLY A 360 21.62 -14.05 9.21
C GLY A 360 20.44 -14.94 9.54
N ALA A 361 19.84 -14.61 10.68
CA ALA A 361 18.57 -15.15 11.13
C ALA A 361 17.60 -14.00 11.39
N PHE A 362 16.34 -14.19 10.99
CA PHE A 362 15.26 -13.23 11.16
C PHE A 362 14.07 -13.92 11.81
N GLY A 363 13.37 -13.21 12.69
CA GLY A 363 12.12 -13.66 13.25
C GLY A 363 11.19 -12.50 13.54
N PHE A 364 9.88 -12.73 13.50
CA PHE A 364 8.91 -11.81 14.06
C PHE A 364 7.69 -12.54 14.62
N TYR A 365 7.06 -11.88 15.56
CA TYR A 365 5.77 -12.25 16.06
C TYR A 365 4.81 -11.07 15.95
N GLN A 366 3.65 -11.31 15.34
CA GLN A 366 2.59 -10.31 15.15
C GLN A 366 1.33 -10.76 15.88
N TRP A 367 0.75 -9.86 16.68
CA TRP A 367 -0.58 -10.01 17.28
C TRP A 367 -1.52 -9.07 16.56
N LEU A 368 -2.47 -9.60 15.82
CA LEU A 368 -3.49 -8.80 15.16
C LEU A 368 -4.86 -9.23 15.66
N ASN A 369 -5.55 -8.32 16.35
CA ASN A 369 -6.96 -8.43 16.67
C ASN A 369 -7.76 -7.51 15.75
N THR A 370 -8.79 -8.04 15.11
CA THR A 370 -9.72 -7.31 14.25
C THR A 370 -11.14 -7.44 14.77
N ASP A 371 -11.80 -6.33 15.09
CA ASP A 371 -13.23 -6.23 15.35
C ASP A 371 -13.91 -5.58 14.14
N GLY A 372 -14.74 -6.34 13.43
CA GLY A 372 -15.28 -5.95 12.14
C GLY A 372 -16.78 -6.20 11.99
N PRO A 373 -17.66 -5.50 12.74
CA PRO A 373 -19.09 -5.65 12.56
C PRO A 373 -19.60 -5.02 11.26
N VAL A 374 -20.55 -5.72 10.62
CA VAL A 374 -21.42 -5.21 9.57
C VAL A 374 -22.78 -4.92 10.18
N ILE A 375 -23.33 -3.74 9.92
CA ILE A 375 -24.62 -3.31 10.45
C ILE A 375 -25.55 -3.06 9.26
N PHE A 376 -26.50 -3.98 9.04
CA PHE A 376 -27.63 -3.74 8.13
C PHE A 376 -28.60 -2.77 8.79
N LYS A 377 -28.88 -1.69 8.09
CA LYS A 377 -29.84 -0.69 8.48
C LYS A 377 -31.22 -1.03 7.93
N GLU A 378 -32.21 -0.19 8.13
CA GLU A 378 -33.59 -0.42 7.77
C GLU A 378 -33.78 -0.83 6.29
N ASP A 379 -33.25 -0.04 5.36
CA ASP A 379 -33.31 -0.39 3.92
C ASP A 379 -32.51 -1.66 3.60
N GLY A 380 -31.39 -1.89 4.30
CA GLY A 380 -30.57 -3.09 4.14
C GLY A 380 -31.29 -4.36 4.59
N VAL A 381 -31.98 -4.31 5.72
CA VAL A 381 -32.83 -5.44 6.19
C VAL A 381 -33.93 -5.72 5.18
N LYS A 382 -34.63 -4.67 4.70
CA LYS A 382 -35.75 -4.81 3.78
C LYS A 382 -35.34 -5.19 2.35
N GLU A 383 -34.33 -4.54 1.76
CA GLU A 383 -33.98 -4.75 0.36
C GLU A 383 -32.98 -5.92 0.18
N VAL A 384 -31.95 -6.00 1.06
CA VAL A 384 -30.87 -6.97 0.89
C VAL A 384 -31.20 -8.32 1.55
N ILE A 385 -31.78 -8.35 2.77
CA ILE A 385 -32.08 -9.59 3.46
C ILE A 385 -33.46 -10.10 3.03
N GLU A 386 -34.52 -9.38 3.36
CA GLU A 386 -35.89 -9.76 3.09
C GLU A 386 -36.21 -9.83 1.59
N GLY A 387 -35.82 -8.78 0.83
CA GLY A 387 -36.06 -8.68 -0.60
C GLY A 387 -35.37 -9.78 -1.42
N ASN A 388 -34.11 -10.12 -1.11
CA ASN A 388 -33.41 -11.21 -1.79
C ASN A 388 -34.02 -12.58 -1.47
N ALA A 389 -34.45 -12.82 -0.23
CA ALA A 389 -35.15 -14.05 0.15
C ALA A 389 -36.47 -14.18 -0.61
N ASN A 390 -37.28 -13.14 -0.64
CA ASN A 390 -38.58 -13.15 -1.34
C ASN A 390 -38.43 -13.28 -2.87
N LYS A 391 -37.40 -12.69 -3.48
CA LYS A 391 -37.05 -12.90 -4.90
C LYS A 391 -36.66 -14.36 -5.16
N ALA A 392 -35.87 -14.98 -4.29
CA ALA A 392 -35.51 -16.39 -4.41
C ALA A 392 -36.76 -17.29 -4.33
N PHE A 393 -37.71 -17.03 -3.44
CA PHE A 393 -38.98 -17.73 -3.36
C PHE A 393 -39.82 -17.57 -4.62
N ALA A 394 -39.89 -16.37 -5.18
CA ALA A 394 -40.63 -16.11 -6.42
C ALA A 394 -40.04 -16.86 -7.62
N ASN A 395 -38.76 -17.15 -7.62
CA ASN A 395 -38.07 -17.86 -8.70
C ASN A 395 -38.20 -19.39 -8.64
N LEU A 396 -38.80 -19.97 -7.60
CA LEU A 396 -39.01 -21.42 -7.48
C LEU A 396 -40.00 -21.97 -8.48
N GLY A 397 -40.68 -21.11 -9.26
CA GLY A 397 -41.59 -21.49 -10.32
C GLY A 397 -43.05 -21.68 -9.86
N PRO A 398 -44.00 -21.80 -10.83
CA PRO A 398 -45.45 -21.75 -10.57
C PRO A 398 -46.01 -22.94 -9.81
N LYS A 399 -45.28 -24.06 -9.73
CA LYS A 399 -45.69 -25.28 -8.97
C LYS A 399 -45.23 -25.26 -7.54
N ALA A 400 -44.34 -24.36 -7.14
CA ALA A 400 -43.89 -24.23 -5.76
C ALA A 400 -44.91 -23.48 -4.92
N PRO A 401 -45.01 -23.76 -3.61
CA PRO A 401 -45.80 -22.95 -2.68
C PRO A 401 -45.41 -21.49 -2.77
N ARG A 402 -46.39 -20.61 -2.60
CA ARG A 402 -46.10 -19.18 -2.45
C ARG A 402 -45.54 -18.98 -1.03
N MET A 403 -44.34 -18.43 -0.97
CA MET A 403 -43.64 -18.13 0.29
C MET A 403 -43.38 -16.65 0.40
N ALA A 404 -43.43 -16.15 1.64
CA ALA A 404 -43.08 -14.77 1.96
C ALA A 404 -42.38 -14.72 3.31
N LEU A 405 -41.30 -13.94 3.37
CA LEU A 405 -40.55 -13.63 4.57
C LEU A 405 -40.72 -12.13 4.88
N THR A 406 -41.03 -11.81 6.14
CA THR A 406 -40.96 -10.46 6.67
C THR A 406 -39.98 -10.43 7.83
N VAL A 407 -38.99 -9.54 7.77
CA VAL A 407 -38.01 -9.38 8.84
C VAL A 407 -38.43 -8.22 9.74
N ASN A 408 -38.57 -8.49 11.03
CA ASN A 408 -39.07 -7.55 12.03
C ASN A 408 -37.97 -6.72 12.70
N ASN A 409 -36.70 -7.10 12.54
CA ASN A 409 -35.58 -6.32 13.04
C ASN A 409 -35.49 -4.98 12.29
N PRO A 410 -35.48 -3.82 12.97
CA PRO A 410 -35.20 -2.53 12.33
C PRO A 410 -33.73 -2.41 11.85
N THR A 411 -32.84 -3.12 12.51
CA THR A 411 -31.42 -3.25 12.14
C THR A 411 -30.96 -4.67 12.46
N LEU A 412 -30.00 -5.19 11.69
CA LEU A 412 -29.37 -6.50 11.98
C LEU A 412 -27.85 -6.31 12.02
N ARG A 413 -27.25 -6.62 13.16
CA ARG A 413 -25.80 -6.56 13.33
C ARG A 413 -25.21 -7.96 13.21
N VAL A 414 -24.20 -8.07 12.34
CA VAL A 414 -23.29 -9.22 12.29
C VAL A 414 -21.97 -8.78 12.91
N SER A 415 -21.66 -9.25 14.11
CA SER A 415 -20.40 -8.99 14.77
C SER A 415 -19.31 -9.94 14.26
N GLY A 416 -18.05 -9.53 14.31
CA GLY A 416 -16.91 -10.38 13.99
C GLY A 416 -15.69 -9.96 14.79
N ASN A 417 -15.18 -10.88 15.61
CA ASN A 417 -13.92 -10.69 16.33
C ASN A 417 -12.94 -11.80 15.91
N PHE A 418 -11.74 -11.36 15.47
CA PHE A 418 -10.74 -12.22 14.86
C PHE A 418 -9.37 -11.95 15.47
N ASP A 419 -8.79 -12.97 16.11
CA ASP A 419 -7.39 -12.96 16.53
C ASP A 419 -6.57 -13.74 15.50
N THR A 420 -5.66 -13.05 14.81
CA THR A 420 -4.83 -13.62 13.73
C THR A 420 -3.33 -13.47 14.04
N PRO A 421 -2.79 -14.22 15.02
CA PRO A 421 -1.35 -14.19 15.30
C PRO A 421 -0.55 -14.86 14.19
N ILE A 422 0.63 -14.26 13.90
CA ILE A 422 1.62 -14.77 12.93
C ILE A 422 2.96 -14.92 13.63
N LEU A 423 3.55 -16.12 13.53
CA LEU A 423 4.92 -16.40 13.91
C LEU A 423 5.72 -16.72 12.65
N SER A 424 6.82 -16.01 12.42
CA SER A 424 7.72 -16.25 11.29
C SER A 424 9.16 -16.33 11.77
N GLY A 425 9.91 -17.23 11.15
CA GLY A 425 11.33 -17.38 11.38
C GLY A 425 12.06 -17.74 10.09
N ALA A 426 13.29 -17.26 9.92
CA ALA A 426 14.08 -17.50 8.73
C ALA A 426 15.56 -17.55 9.01
N ILE A 427 16.27 -18.32 8.20
CA ILE A 427 17.74 -18.31 8.11
C ILE A 427 18.15 -18.07 6.68
N TYR A 428 19.22 -17.33 6.46
CA TYR A 428 19.68 -17.01 5.13
C TYR A 428 21.19 -16.86 5.04
N HIS A 429 21.70 -17.13 3.85
CA HIS A 429 23.09 -16.93 3.49
C HIS A 429 23.19 -16.45 2.05
N GLN A 430 24.09 -15.49 1.80
CA GLN A 430 24.46 -15.03 0.46
C GLN A 430 25.98 -14.86 0.40
N SER A 431 26.61 -15.42 -0.61
CA SER A 431 28.02 -15.23 -0.95
C SER A 431 28.15 -14.54 -2.30
N THR A 432 29.10 -13.63 -2.40
CA THR A 432 29.52 -13.00 -3.66
C THR A 432 31.02 -13.20 -3.82
N PHE A 433 31.40 -13.81 -4.92
CA PHE A 433 32.78 -14.04 -5.32
C PHE A 433 33.14 -12.98 -6.38
N ASN A 434 34.05 -12.07 -6.03
CA ASN A 434 34.54 -10.99 -6.89
C ASN A 434 35.77 -11.44 -7.64
N ASN A 435 35.99 -10.89 -8.84
CA ASN A 435 37.13 -11.18 -9.69
C ASN A 435 37.27 -12.70 -9.98
N LEU A 436 36.10 -13.37 -10.18
CA LEU A 436 36.07 -14.80 -10.47
C LEU A 436 36.55 -15.03 -11.92
N PHE A 437 37.62 -15.76 -12.13
CA PHE A 437 38.29 -16.05 -13.42
C PHE A 437 38.88 -14.81 -14.11
N THR A 438 38.29 -13.62 -14.01
CA THR A 438 38.80 -12.37 -14.59
C THR A 438 38.45 -11.21 -13.69
N GLU A 439 39.23 -10.13 -13.75
CA GLU A 439 38.95 -8.90 -13.03
C GLU A 439 37.57 -8.33 -13.43
N GLY A 440 36.81 -7.84 -12.46
CA GLY A 440 35.49 -7.26 -12.63
C GLY A 440 34.35 -8.29 -12.75
N LEU A 441 34.60 -9.59 -12.92
CA LEU A 441 33.55 -10.60 -12.97
C LEU A 441 33.18 -11.04 -11.55
N SER A 442 31.90 -10.93 -11.18
CA SER A 442 31.38 -11.31 -9.87
C SER A 442 30.24 -12.31 -10.01
N PHE A 443 30.23 -13.34 -9.17
CA PHE A 443 29.15 -14.31 -9.05
C PHE A 443 28.54 -14.25 -7.67
N THR A 444 27.22 -14.11 -7.57
CA THR A 444 26.47 -14.14 -6.31
C THR A 444 25.56 -15.35 -6.27
N ALA A 445 25.62 -16.09 -5.16
CA ALA A 445 24.66 -17.15 -4.82
C ALA A 445 24.11 -16.93 -3.42
N GLY A 446 22.80 -17.02 -3.29
CA GLY A 446 22.12 -16.83 -2.01
C GLY A 446 20.94 -17.79 -1.86
N LEU A 447 20.65 -18.11 -0.61
CA LEU A 447 19.55 -18.99 -0.23
C LEU A 447 18.95 -18.52 1.09
N ARG A 448 17.63 -18.55 1.18
CA ARG A 448 16.85 -18.31 2.40
C ARG A 448 15.78 -19.36 2.56
N LEU A 449 15.60 -19.79 3.81
CA LEU A 449 14.52 -20.66 4.22
C LEU A 449 13.63 -19.88 5.19
N ASP A 450 12.37 -19.62 4.79
CA ASP A 450 11.34 -18.96 5.59
C ASP A 450 10.32 -20.00 6.07
N TYR A 451 10.08 -20.05 7.38
CA TYR A 451 8.97 -20.75 8.00
C TYR A 451 7.97 -19.73 8.56
N GLU A 452 6.69 -19.95 8.29
CA GLU A 452 5.61 -19.10 8.77
C GLU A 452 4.45 -19.93 9.28
N LYS A 453 3.97 -19.60 10.48
CA LYS A 453 2.76 -20.18 11.08
C LYS A 453 1.74 -19.09 11.30
N ILE A 454 0.57 -19.25 10.69
CA ILE A 454 -0.55 -18.33 10.77
C ILE A 454 -1.72 -19.07 11.43
N SER A 455 -2.35 -18.45 12.42
CA SER A 455 -3.59 -18.96 13.00
C SER A 455 -4.67 -17.90 13.04
N MET A 456 -5.92 -18.31 13.08
CA MET A 456 -7.06 -17.42 13.26
C MET A 456 -8.00 -18.05 14.29
N THR A 457 -8.27 -17.33 15.38
CA THR A 457 -9.39 -17.61 16.27
C THR A 457 -10.50 -16.65 15.90
N TYR A 458 -11.68 -17.16 15.65
CA TYR A 458 -12.82 -16.38 15.19
C TYR A 458 -14.04 -16.56 16.07
N ASN A 459 -14.76 -15.45 16.24
CA ASN A 459 -16.07 -15.40 16.90
C ASN A 459 -16.94 -14.41 16.12
N SER A 460 -17.82 -14.92 15.27
CA SER A 460 -18.75 -14.12 14.47
C SER A 460 -20.18 -14.52 14.85
N VAL A 461 -21.00 -13.54 15.21
CA VAL A 461 -22.35 -13.75 15.74
C VAL A 461 -23.28 -12.70 15.15
N SER A 462 -24.45 -13.11 14.66
CA SER A 462 -25.52 -12.16 14.29
C SER A 462 -26.43 -11.87 15.48
N ASP A 463 -27.05 -10.71 15.47
CA ASP A 463 -28.27 -10.51 16.22
C ASP A 463 -29.27 -11.61 15.83
N PRO A 464 -30.11 -12.12 16.75
CA PRO A 464 -31.15 -13.05 16.37
C PRO A 464 -32.08 -12.40 15.34
N MET A 465 -32.24 -13.04 14.19
CA MET A 465 -33.19 -12.58 13.17
C MET A 465 -34.60 -12.90 13.63
N ASP A 466 -35.39 -11.86 13.84
CA ASP A 466 -36.80 -11.88 14.24
C ASP A 466 -37.63 -11.76 12.95
N PHE A 467 -38.43 -12.80 12.63
CA PHE A 467 -39.10 -12.84 11.33
C PHE A 467 -40.45 -13.54 11.39
N ASP A 468 -41.34 -13.13 10.46
CA ASP A 468 -42.58 -13.81 10.16
C ASP A 468 -42.47 -14.51 8.81
N PHE A 469 -42.92 -15.78 8.77
CA PHE A 469 -42.91 -16.59 7.57
C PHE A 469 -44.31 -17.03 7.18
N SER A 470 -44.62 -16.84 5.91
CA SER A 470 -45.88 -17.26 5.32
C SER A 470 -45.65 -18.27 4.20
N ILE A 471 -46.48 -19.33 4.15
CA ILE A 471 -46.49 -20.31 3.07
C ILE A 471 -47.86 -20.68 2.66
N SER A 472 -48.19 -20.69 1.38
CA SER A 472 -49.52 -21.01 0.85
C SER A 472 -49.43 -21.94 -0.36
N MET A 473 -50.12 -23.05 -0.30
CA MET A 473 -50.32 -24.05 -1.39
C MET A 473 -51.75 -24.61 -1.31
N PRO A 474 -52.76 -23.81 -1.71
CA PRO A 474 -54.15 -24.22 -1.61
C PRO A 474 -54.46 -25.48 -2.46
N PRO A 475 -55.30 -26.42 -1.99
CA PRO A 475 -55.97 -26.40 -0.69
C PRO A 475 -55.17 -27.04 0.46
N MET A 476 -53.92 -27.50 0.22
CA MET A 476 -53.16 -28.34 1.13
C MET A 476 -52.52 -27.57 2.31
N LEU A 477 -52.14 -26.30 2.10
CA LEU A 477 -51.42 -25.53 3.08
C LEU A 477 -51.71 -24.05 2.96
N ASN A 478 -52.03 -23.39 4.08
CA ASN A 478 -52.18 -21.92 4.13
C ASN A 478 -51.85 -21.44 5.53
N LEU A 479 -50.55 -21.10 5.75
CA LEU A 479 -50.05 -20.60 7.03
C LEU A 479 -49.54 -19.19 6.78
N LYS A 480 -50.02 -18.21 7.53
CA LYS A 480 -49.68 -16.81 7.42
C LYS A 480 -48.97 -16.35 8.69
N ASP A 481 -47.96 -15.49 8.50
CA ASP A 481 -47.33 -14.66 9.52
C ASP A 481 -46.91 -15.43 10.78
N GLN A 482 -46.26 -16.59 10.58
CA GLN A 482 -45.75 -17.39 11.69
C GLN A 482 -44.47 -16.81 12.23
N HIS A 483 -44.53 -16.30 13.45
CA HIS A 483 -43.43 -15.60 14.11
C HIS A 483 -42.35 -16.55 14.64
N MET A 484 -41.07 -16.28 14.32
CA MET A 484 -39.93 -17.12 14.71
C MET A 484 -38.66 -16.28 14.89
N LYS A 485 -37.66 -16.88 15.55
CA LYS A 485 -36.33 -16.30 15.74
C LYS A 485 -35.23 -17.27 15.31
N ALA A 486 -34.24 -16.75 14.60
CA ALA A 486 -33.11 -17.55 14.16
C ALA A 486 -31.79 -16.85 14.52
N PRO A 487 -30.96 -17.40 15.40
CA PRO A 487 -29.61 -16.93 15.66
C PRO A 487 -28.62 -17.55 14.68
N ALA A 488 -27.51 -16.89 14.41
CA ALA A 488 -26.36 -17.49 13.73
C ALA A 488 -25.05 -17.16 14.44
N SER A 489 -24.17 -18.14 14.55
CA SER A 489 -22.86 -17.95 15.14
C SER A 489 -21.82 -18.93 14.62
N PHE A 490 -20.61 -18.41 14.41
CA PHE A 490 -19.42 -19.19 14.13
C PHE A 490 -18.36 -18.92 15.16
N LYS A 491 -17.83 -19.98 15.78
CA LYS A 491 -16.71 -19.92 16.73
C LYS A 491 -15.75 -21.04 16.42
N GLY A 492 -14.46 -20.74 16.40
CA GLY A 492 -13.48 -21.78 16.16
C GLY A 492 -12.07 -21.24 15.98
N LYS A 493 -11.19 -22.15 15.55
CA LYS A 493 -9.79 -21.86 15.33
C LYS A 493 -9.28 -22.57 14.09
N LEU A 494 -8.55 -21.82 13.25
CA LEU A 494 -7.84 -22.32 12.07
C LEU A 494 -6.35 -22.16 12.28
N LYS A 495 -5.56 -23.03 11.64
CA LYS A 495 -4.09 -22.98 11.62
C LYS A 495 -3.59 -23.42 10.26
N ASN A 496 -2.61 -22.70 9.76
CA ASN A 496 -1.84 -23.04 8.56
C ASN A 496 -0.37 -22.72 8.81
N ASP A 497 0.50 -23.50 8.18
CA ASP A 497 1.94 -23.27 8.18
C ASP A 497 2.49 -23.41 6.77
N TYR A 498 3.54 -22.67 6.48
CA TYR A 498 4.15 -22.58 5.18
C TYR A 498 5.67 -22.57 5.30
N LEU A 499 6.34 -23.29 4.40
CA LEU A 499 7.79 -23.29 4.26
C LEU A 499 8.14 -22.81 2.86
N GLN A 500 9.01 -21.80 2.75
CA GLN A 500 9.41 -21.20 1.48
C GLN A 500 10.93 -21.18 1.34
N LEU A 501 11.42 -21.63 0.17
CA LEU A 501 12.82 -21.58 -0.20
C LEU A 501 13.02 -20.46 -1.24
N LEU A 502 13.94 -19.53 -0.97
CA LEU A 502 14.14 -18.30 -1.76
C LEU A 502 15.58 -18.22 -2.27
N PRO A 503 15.90 -18.88 -3.39
CA PRO A 503 17.21 -18.80 -4.02
C PRO A 503 17.38 -17.48 -4.81
N LYS A 504 18.65 -17.05 -4.93
CA LYS A 504 19.10 -15.98 -5.82
C LYS A 504 20.44 -16.37 -6.43
N PHE A 505 20.57 -16.20 -7.74
CA PHE A 505 21.82 -16.32 -8.47
C PHE A 505 21.99 -15.09 -9.34
N ALA A 506 23.20 -14.50 -9.33
CA ALA A 506 23.50 -13.36 -10.18
C ALA A 506 24.92 -13.43 -10.71
N LEU A 507 25.09 -13.00 -11.95
CA LEU A 507 26.38 -12.78 -12.59
C LEU A 507 26.47 -11.33 -12.96
N GLN A 508 27.60 -10.67 -12.64
CA GLN A 508 27.83 -9.26 -12.94
C GLN A 508 29.26 -9.10 -13.46
N TYR A 509 29.40 -8.29 -14.51
CA TYR A 509 30.70 -7.89 -15.05
C TYR A 509 30.82 -6.38 -15.00
N GLU A 510 31.78 -5.87 -14.23
CA GLU A 510 32.15 -4.46 -14.12
C GLU A 510 33.49 -4.26 -14.82
N TRP A 511 33.44 -3.63 -16.01
CA TRP A 511 34.68 -3.36 -16.79
C TRP A 511 35.35 -2.06 -16.41
N GLN A 512 34.65 -1.19 -15.72
CA GLN A 512 35.13 0.07 -15.18
C GLN A 512 34.24 0.46 -13.99
N LYS A 513 34.80 1.10 -13.01
CA LYS A 513 34.05 1.54 -11.82
C LYS A 513 32.80 2.35 -12.22
N GLY A 514 31.63 1.88 -11.79
CA GLY A 514 30.32 2.46 -12.13
C GLY A 514 29.75 2.06 -13.48
N ASN A 515 30.43 1.18 -14.24
CA ASN A 515 29.98 0.63 -15.50
C ASN A 515 29.93 -0.91 -15.44
N SER A 516 28.74 -1.46 -15.34
CA SER A 516 28.53 -2.91 -15.21
C SER A 516 27.32 -3.40 -15.99
N VAL A 517 27.34 -4.66 -16.36
CA VAL A 517 26.18 -5.43 -16.83
C VAL A 517 25.94 -6.59 -15.86
N TYR A 518 24.69 -7.01 -15.70
CA TYR A 518 24.36 -8.09 -14.83
C TYR A 518 23.21 -8.95 -15.34
N THR A 519 23.11 -10.18 -14.86
CA THR A 519 21.93 -11.02 -14.96
C THR A 519 21.62 -11.63 -13.62
N THR A 520 20.33 -11.77 -13.30
CA THR A 520 19.86 -12.27 -12.01
C THR A 520 18.69 -13.22 -12.20
N VAL A 521 18.70 -14.32 -11.46
CA VAL A 521 17.54 -15.20 -11.28
C VAL A 521 17.23 -15.24 -9.79
N SER A 522 15.99 -14.91 -9.42
CA SER A 522 15.58 -14.85 -8.01
C SER A 522 14.13 -15.26 -7.82
N ARG A 523 13.84 -15.81 -6.65
CA ARG A 523 12.48 -16.15 -6.24
C ARG A 523 12.04 -15.27 -5.08
N GLY A 524 10.81 -14.75 -5.16
CA GLY A 524 10.13 -14.07 -4.08
C GLY A 524 8.78 -14.70 -3.79
N TYR A 525 8.23 -14.44 -2.61
CA TYR A 525 6.89 -14.88 -2.26
C TYR A 525 6.14 -13.82 -1.45
N ARG A 526 4.83 -13.96 -1.44
CA ARG A 526 3.89 -13.25 -0.57
C ARG A 526 3.13 -14.26 0.28
N SER A 527 2.97 -13.98 1.57
CA SER A 527 2.33 -14.87 2.52
C SER A 527 0.87 -15.17 2.20
N GLY A 528 0.42 -16.34 2.58
CA GLY A 528 -1.00 -16.67 2.65
C GLY A 528 -1.69 -16.04 3.85
N GLY A 529 -2.97 -16.35 4.07
CA GLY A 529 -3.73 -15.78 5.18
C GLY A 529 -5.20 -16.19 5.21
N TYR A 530 -6.01 -15.37 5.88
CA TYR A 530 -7.43 -15.57 6.04
C TYR A 530 -8.25 -14.35 5.62
N ASN A 531 -9.37 -14.59 4.94
CA ASN A 531 -10.37 -13.61 4.56
C ASN A 531 -11.39 -13.41 5.68
N VAL A 532 -11.11 -12.53 6.63
CA VAL A 532 -12.03 -12.26 7.74
C VAL A 532 -13.37 -11.65 7.30
N GLN A 533 -13.40 -10.95 6.16
CA GLN A 533 -14.63 -10.36 5.62
C GLN A 533 -15.62 -11.41 5.09
N MET A 534 -15.17 -12.64 4.77
CA MET A 534 -16.03 -13.74 4.38
C MET A 534 -17.02 -14.17 5.47
N PHE A 535 -16.72 -13.87 6.74
CA PHE A 535 -17.63 -14.25 7.83
C PHE A 535 -18.98 -13.57 7.74
N SER A 536 -19.12 -12.43 7.08
CA SER A 536 -20.42 -11.82 6.79
C SER A 536 -21.30 -12.72 5.92
N ASP A 537 -20.72 -13.35 4.90
CA ASP A 537 -21.42 -14.25 3.98
C ASP A 537 -21.72 -15.60 4.66
N LEU A 538 -20.74 -16.13 5.41
CA LEU A 538 -20.90 -17.37 6.15
C LEU A 538 -22.03 -17.25 7.19
N VAL A 539 -22.12 -16.12 7.89
CA VAL A 539 -23.21 -15.86 8.85
C VAL A 539 -24.57 -15.75 8.15
N GLN A 540 -24.63 -15.16 6.94
CA GLN A 540 -25.88 -15.15 6.18
C GLN A 540 -26.33 -16.56 5.74
N SER A 541 -25.39 -17.41 5.30
CA SER A 541 -25.68 -18.81 4.99
C SER A 541 -26.15 -19.57 6.22
N GLU A 542 -25.53 -19.33 7.39
CA GLU A 542 -25.96 -19.94 8.64
C GLU A 542 -27.32 -19.43 9.13
N LEU A 543 -27.63 -18.14 8.93
CA LEU A 543 -28.96 -17.61 9.19
C LEU A 543 -30.04 -18.34 8.40
N LYS A 544 -29.82 -18.65 7.12
CA LYS A 544 -30.74 -19.45 6.30
C LYS A 544 -30.92 -20.86 6.89
N ASN A 545 -29.83 -21.53 7.30
CA ASN A 545 -29.90 -22.83 7.95
C ASN A 545 -30.65 -22.77 9.28
N SER A 546 -30.37 -21.74 10.10
CA SER A 546 -31.06 -21.52 11.38
C SER A 546 -32.54 -21.20 11.22
N MET A 547 -32.90 -20.41 10.20
CA MET A 547 -34.32 -20.15 9.85
C MET A 547 -35.03 -21.42 9.46
N LYS A 548 -34.42 -22.25 8.60
CA LYS A 548 -34.96 -23.57 8.24
C LYS A 548 -35.17 -24.42 9.48
N THR A 549 -34.20 -24.48 10.37
CA THR A 549 -34.29 -25.23 11.63
C THR A 549 -35.43 -24.71 12.51
N ALA A 550 -35.53 -23.39 12.68
CA ALA A 550 -36.62 -22.76 13.45
C ALA A 550 -38.01 -23.11 12.88
N MET A 551 -38.14 -23.11 11.52
CA MET A 551 -39.37 -23.55 10.86
C MET A 551 -39.68 -25.04 11.14
N MET A 552 -38.68 -25.93 10.97
CA MET A 552 -38.87 -27.37 11.14
C MET A 552 -39.17 -27.79 12.59
N GLU A 553 -38.73 -27.01 13.57
CA GLU A 553 -38.96 -27.21 14.99
C GLU A 553 -40.27 -26.58 15.52
N SER A 554 -40.82 -25.63 14.77
CA SER A 554 -42.08 -24.95 15.09
C SER A 554 -43.25 -25.94 15.10
N ASP A 555 -44.10 -25.88 16.13
CA ASP A 555 -45.28 -26.73 16.26
C ASP A 555 -46.21 -26.67 15.04
N VAL A 556 -46.24 -25.53 14.35
CA VAL A 556 -47.05 -25.28 13.17
C VAL A 556 -46.48 -25.95 11.92
N PHE A 557 -45.16 -25.87 11.72
CA PHE A 557 -44.47 -26.35 10.51
C PHE A 557 -43.93 -27.77 10.64
N LYS A 558 -43.80 -28.33 11.85
CA LYS A 558 -43.20 -29.63 12.11
C LYS A 558 -43.79 -30.77 11.26
N LYS A 559 -45.11 -30.78 11.03
CA LYS A 559 -45.77 -31.74 10.12
C LYS A 559 -45.38 -31.58 8.65
N TYR A 560 -44.79 -30.47 8.26
CA TYR A 560 -44.31 -30.16 6.88
C TYR A 560 -42.80 -30.19 6.79
N ALA A 561 -42.08 -30.64 7.81
CA ALA A 561 -40.60 -30.58 7.89
C ALA A 561 -39.92 -31.26 6.68
N GLY A 562 -40.48 -32.38 6.18
CA GLY A 562 -39.95 -33.05 5.00
C GLY A 562 -40.03 -32.20 3.71
N MET A 563 -41.13 -31.47 3.54
CA MET A 563 -41.33 -30.57 2.42
C MET A 563 -40.41 -29.36 2.54
N ILE A 564 -40.32 -28.71 3.69
CA ILE A 564 -39.43 -27.56 3.95
C ILE A 564 -37.99 -27.99 3.75
N GLY A 565 -37.58 -29.17 4.22
CA GLY A 565 -36.26 -29.71 4.04
C GLY A 565 -35.82 -29.86 2.57
N GLN A 566 -36.76 -30.26 1.70
CA GLN A 566 -36.49 -30.37 0.25
C GLN A 566 -36.47 -29.03 -0.45
N MET A 567 -37.32 -28.08 -0.05
CA MET A 567 -37.43 -26.76 -0.66
C MET A 567 -36.28 -25.81 -0.27
N MET A 568 -35.76 -25.98 0.95
CA MET A 568 -34.65 -25.23 1.49
C MET A 568 -33.49 -26.20 1.81
N PRO A 569 -32.69 -26.58 0.83
CA PRO A 569 -31.54 -27.44 1.10
C PRO A 569 -30.57 -26.78 2.07
N GLU A 570 -29.96 -27.59 2.95
CA GLU A 570 -28.96 -27.08 3.89
C GLU A 570 -27.72 -26.65 3.14
N GLU A 571 -27.28 -25.42 3.40
CA GLU A 571 -26.00 -24.92 2.87
C GLU A 571 -24.86 -25.53 3.68
N LYS A 572 -23.99 -26.29 3.00
CA LYS A 572 -22.76 -26.84 3.60
C LYS A 572 -21.71 -25.76 3.71
N ILE A 573 -21.36 -25.38 4.93
CA ILE A 573 -20.42 -24.32 5.22
C ILE A 573 -19.06 -24.92 5.61
N ASP A 574 -18.06 -24.76 4.75
CA ASP A 574 -16.66 -25.07 5.08
C ASP A 574 -15.90 -23.76 5.35
N VAL A 575 -15.80 -23.40 6.62
CA VAL A 575 -15.14 -22.18 7.07
C VAL A 575 -13.68 -22.12 6.59
N LYS A 576 -12.95 -23.25 6.62
CA LYS A 576 -11.54 -23.29 6.22
C LYS A 576 -11.38 -23.04 4.72
N ALA A 577 -12.14 -23.75 3.89
CA ALA A 577 -12.09 -23.61 2.44
C ALA A 577 -12.49 -22.20 1.99
N SER A 578 -13.54 -21.62 2.60
CA SER A 578 -14.08 -20.32 2.25
C SER A 578 -13.18 -19.16 2.68
N THR A 579 -12.41 -19.30 3.77
CA THR A 579 -11.67 -18.17 4.34
C THR A 579 -10.16 -18.20 4.05
N THR A 580 -9.58 -19.35 3.70
CA THR A 580 -8.12 -19.49 3.55
C THR A 580 -7.66 -19.20 2.12
N TYR A 581 -6.56 -18.44 1.99
CA TYR A 581 -5.82 -18.31 0.73
C TYR A 581 -4.34 -18.68 0.94
N LYS A 582 -3.73 -19.25 -0.12
CA LYS A 582 -2.37 -19.80 -0.11
C LYS A 582 -1.33 -18.71 -0.38
N PRO A 583 -0.04 -18.94 -0.04
CA PRO A 583 1.06 -18.10 -0.50
C PRO A 583 1.14 -18.03 -2.02
N GLU A 584 1.51 -16.88 -2.51
CA GLU A 584 1.84 -16.61 -3.91
C GLU A 584 3.35 -16.51 -4.07
N TYR A 585 3.92 -17.00 -5.18
CA TYR A 585 5.34 -16.85 -5.45
C TYR A 585 5.64 -16.54 -6.91
N SER A 586 6.77 -15.87 -7.14
CA SER A 586 7.21 -15.48 -8.47
C SER A 586 8.69 -15.77 -8.66
N TRP A 587 9.05 -16.31 -9.84
CA TRP A 587 10.40 -16.34 -10.35
C TRP A 587 10.64 -15.13 -11.23
N ASN A 588 11.77 -14.48 -11.04
CA ASN A 588 12.21 -13.34 -11.84
C ASN A 588 13.53 -13.67 -12.54
N TYR A 589 13.56 -13.42 -13.82
CA TYR A 589 14.74 -13.46 -14.68
C TYR A 589 14.98 -12.06 -15.18
N GLU A 590 16.14 -11.49 -14.88
CA GLU A 590 16.45 -10.10 -15.14
C GLU A 590 17.84 -9.97 -15.76
N ALA A 591 17.99 -9.09 -16.72
CA ALA A 591 19.27 -8.61 -17.22
C ALA A 591 19.27 -7.08 -17.23
N GLY A 592 20.38 -6.46 -16.85
CA GLY A 592 20.48 -5.01 -16.78
C GLY A 592 21.89 -4.47 -16.86
N ALA A 593 21.97 -3.15 -16.82
CA ALA A 593 23.23 -2.41 -16.86
C ALA A 593 23.16 -1.16 -15.95
N HIS A 594 24.24 -0.89 -15.28
CA HIS A 594 24.52 0.38 -14.60
C HIS A 594 25.64 1.07 -15.32
N LEU A 595 25.40 2.27 -15.83
CA LEU A 595 26.35 3.01 -16.66
C LEU A 595 26.58 4.42 -16.09
N THR A 596 27.84 4.81 -16.07
CA THR A 596 28.28 6.16 -15.75
C THR A 596 29.08 6.67 -16.94
N LEU A 597 28.50 7.59 -17.71
CA LEU A 597 28.97 8.05 -18.99
C LEU A 597 29.31 9.56 -18.94
N TRP A 598 30.02 10.07 -19.96
CA TRP A 598 30.38 11.49 -20.09
C TRP A 598 31.08 12.03 -18.84
N GLU A 599 32.13 11.35 -18.39
CA GLU A 599 32.91 11.75 -17.22
C GLU A 599 32.03 11.95 -15.94
N GLY A 600 31.00 11.09 -15.76
CA GLY A 600 30.10 11.17 -14.60
C GLY A 600 28.92 12.14 -14.78
N ARG A 601 28.72 12.74 -15.94
CA ARG A 601 27.59 13.65 -16.19
C ARG A 601 26.30 12.96 -16.61
N LEU A 602 26.35 11.70 -17.02
CA LEU A 602 25.20 10.89 -17.38
C LEU A 602 25.22 9.54 -16.64
N TRP A 603 24.21 9.28 -15.85
CA TRP A 603 23.93 7.97 -15.26
C TRP A 603 22.75 7.33 -15.99
N ALA A 604 22.91 6.07 -16.36
CA ALA A 604 21.88 5.29 -17.00
C ALA A 604 21.77 3.93 -16.30
N ASP A 605 20.58 3.57 -15.82
CA ASP A 605 20.23 2.28 -15.28
C ASP A 605 19.18 1.63 -16.18
N LEU A 606 19.51 0.48 -16.74
CA LEU A 606 18.71 -0.26 -17.72
C LEU A 606 18.38 -1.62 -17.16
N ALA A 607 17.16 -2.10 -17.34
CA ALA A 607 16.80 -3.47 -17.02
C ALA A 607 15.72 -4.01 -17.97
N ALA A 608 15.81 -5.31 -18.27
CA ALA A 608 14.75 -6.08 -18.90
C ALA A 608 14.46 -7.27 -17.99
N TYR A 609 13.19 -7.65 -17.86
CA TYR A 609 12.79 -8.69 -16.94
C TYR A 609 11.67 -9.58 -17.50
N TYR A 610 11.61 -10.80 -16.99
CA TYR A 610 10.51 -11.74 -17.15
C TYR A 610 10.18 -12.37 -15.79
N MET A 611 8.91 -12.35 -15.41
CA MET A 611 8.40 -12.90 -14.16
C MET A 611 7.32 -13.94 -14.43
N ASP A 612 7.44 -15.13 -13.81
CA ASP A 612 6.43 -16.19 -13.78
C ASP A 612 5.85 -16.29 -12.38
N THR A 613 4.56 -15.96 -12.23
CA THR A 613 3.87 -15.91 -10.94
C THR A 613 2.85 -17.03 -10.86
N ARG A 614 2.82 -17.74 -9.74
CA ARG A 614 1.91 -18.84 -9.45
C ARG A 614 1.14 -18.61 -8.17
N ASP A 615 -0.08 -19.21 -8.12
CA ASP A 615 -1.03 -19.01 -7.04
C ASP A 615 -1.30 -17.51 -6.79
N GLN A 616 -1.38 -16.72 -7.87
CA GLN A 616 -1.49 -15.27 -7.79
C GLN A 616 -2.69 -14.86 -6.93
N GLN A 617 -2.43 -14.03 -5.94
CA GLN A 617 -3.47 -13.51 -5.06
C GLN A 617 -4.13 -12.28 -5.68
N ILE A 618 -5.44 -12.38 -5.92
CA ILE A 618 -6.26 -11.31 -6.48
C ILE A 618 -7.32 -10.91 -5.45
N ALA A 619 -7.58 -9.61 -5.37
CA ALA A 619 -8.64 -9.07 -4.52
C ALA A 619 -9.91 -8.87 -5.34
N GLN A 620 -10.98 -9.52 -4.95
CA GLN A 620 -12.32 -9.33 -5.53
C GLN A 620 -13.35 -9.08 -4.43
N PHE A 621 -14.55 -8.64 -4.81
CA PHE A 621 -15.66 -8.63 -3.87
C PHE A 621 -16.20 -10.04 -3.65
N ALA A 622 -16.67 -10.32 -2.43
CA ALA A 622 -17.48 -11.49 -2.15
C ALA A 622 -18.78 -11.44 -2.98
N GLU A 623 -19.41 -12.57 -3.24
CA GLU A 623 -20.62 -12.64 -4.05
C GLU A 623 -21.78 -11.80 -3.47
N SER A 624 -21.86 -11.67 -2.16
CA SER A 624 -22.81 -10.78 -1.47
C SER A 624 -22.55 -9.29 -1.70
N GLY A 625 -21.36 -8.89 -2.15
CA GLY A 625 -20.92 -7.52 -2.20
C GLY A 625 -20.54 -6.89 -0.84
N LEU A 626 -20.65 -7.65 0.26
CA LEU A 626 -20.47 -7.15 1.63
C LEU A 626 -19.01 -7.07 2.08
N GLY A 627 -18.08 -7.63 1.34
CA GLY A 627 -16.69 -7.62 1.71
C GLY A 627 -15.77 -7.87 0.54
N ARG A 628 -14.47 -7.67 0.78
CA ARG A 628 -13.41 -7.98 -0.18
C ARG A 628 -12.64 -9.20 0.27
N ILE A 629 -12.38 -10.09 -0.64
CA ILE A 629 -11.67 -11.34 -0.39
C ILE A 629 -10.44 -11.44 -1.27
N THR A 630 -9.45 -12.17 -0.82
CA THR A 630 -8.32 -12.63 -1.61
C THR A 630 -8.58 -14.05 -2.07
N ILE A 631 -8.44 -14.29 -3.35
CA ILE A 631 -8.44 -15.63 -3.93
C ILE A 631 -7.10 -15.90 -4.60
N ASN A 632 -6.76 -17.18 -4.79
CA ASN A 632 -5.63 -17.58 -5.61
C ASN A 632 -6.11 -17.83 -7.04
N ALA A 633 -5.73 -16.95 -7.97
CA ALA A 633 -6.07 -17.04 -9.38
C ALA A 633 -4.90 -17.67 -10.14
N GLY A 634 -4.82 -18.96 -10.24
CA GLY A 634 -3.87 -19.72 -11.04
C GLY A 634 -2.49 -19.07 -11.29
N LYS A 635 -2.21 -18.66 -12.54
CA LYS A 635 -0.89 -18.17 -12.96
C LYS A 635 -0.98 -16.88 -13.76
N SER A 636 0.06 -16.06 -13.64
CA SER A 636 0.29 -14.92 -14.53
C SER A 636 1.75 -14.81 -14.95
N ARG A 637 1.98 -14.10 -16.03
CA ARG A 637 3.31 -13.69 -16.47
C ARG A 637 3.39 -12.18 -16.59
N SER A 638 4.56 -11.64 -16.29
CA SER A 638 4.86 -10.24 -16.52
C SER A 638 6.24 -10.09 -17.12
N TYR A 639 6.39 -9.27 -18.16
CA TYR A 639 7.69 -8.92 -18.70
C TYR A 639 7.71 -7.47 -19.15
N GLY A 640 8.93 -6.91 -19.20
CA GLY A 640 9.07 -5.51 -19.54
C GLY A 640 10.49 -5.02 -19.56
N ALA A 641 10.59 -3.71 -19.72
CA ALA A 641 11.85 -2.99 -19.74
C ALA A 641 11.75 -1.72 -18.89
N GLU A 642 12.90 -1.31 -18.34
CA GLU A 642 13.06 -0.17 -17.47
C GLU A 642 14.26 0.65 -17.89
N VAL A 643 14.10 1.96 -17.93
CA VAL A 643 15.15 2.92 -18.23
C VAL A 643 15.07 4.03 -17.19
N ALA A 644 16.17 4.31 -16.50
CA ALA A 644 16.31 5.47 -15.63
C ALA A 644 17.56 6.24 -16.03
N LEU A 645 17.38 7.49 -16.45
CA LEU A 645 18.44 8.37 -16.89
C LEU A 645 18.49 9.58 -15.98
N ARG A 646 19.67 9.98 -15.58
CA ARG A 646 19.94 11.23 -14.89
C ARG A 646 21.16 11.90 -15.55
N SER A 647 21.05 13.17 -15.88
CA SER A 647 22.15 13.92 -16.49
C SER A 647 22.27 15.29 -15.89
N SER A 648 23.52 15.69 -15.58
CA SER A 648 23.94 17.07 -15.30
C SER A 648 24.57 17.64 -16.56
N LEU A 649 23.72 18.12 -17.48
CA LEU A 649 24.17 18.65 -18.78
C LEU A 649 25.13 19.83 -18.61
N THR A 650 24.84 20.71 -17.65
CA THR A 650 25.69 21.81 -17.22
C THR A 650 25.62 21.92 -15.70
N ASP A 651 26.43 22.77 -15.10
CA ASP A 651 26.35 23.07 -13.66
C ASP A 651 25.02 23.73 -13.25
N ALA A 652 24.25 24.20 -14.20
CA ALA A 652 22.95 24.82 -13.97
C ALA A 652 21.76 23.94 -14.38
N LEU A 653 21.91 23.06 -15.39
CA LEU A 653 20.83 22.28 -15.98
C LEU A 653 21.00 20.79 -15.70
N SER A 654 20.06 20.23 -14.98
CA SER A 654 19.92 18.78 -14.76
C SER A 654 18.63 18.24 -15.38
N LEU A 655 18.71 17.08 -15.99
CA LEU A 655 17.57 16.38 -16.58
C LEU A 655 17.47 14.98 -15.97
N ASN A 656 16.25 14.49 -15.82
CA ASN A 656 15.97 13.11 -15.49
C ASN A 656 14.87 12.55 -16.40
N ALA A 657 15.00 11.28 -16.76
CA ALA A 657 13.98 10.57 -17.52
C ALA A 657 13.88 9.13 -17.01
N ASN A 658 12.71 8.75 -16.55
CA ASN A 658 12.41 7.42 -16.07
C ASN A 658 11.28 6.83 -16.92
N TYR A 659 11.48 5.66 -17.49
CA TYR A 659 10.48 4.98 -18.29
C TYR A 659 10.41 3.52 -17.90
N GLY A 660 9.18 3.01 -17.77
CA GLY A 660 8.90 1.61 -17.54
C GLY A 660 7.83 1.10 -18.50
N TYR A 661 8.07 -0.05 -19.08
CA TYR A 661 7.09 -0.84 -19.83
C TYR A 661 6.80 -2.13 -19.10
N THR A 662 5.53 -2.49 -18.94
CA THR A 662 5.08 -3.75 -18.32
C THR A 662 3.96 -4.37 -19.14
N TYR A 663 4.15 -5.63 -19.55
CA TYR A 663 3.11 -6.48 -20.10
C TYR A 663 2.82 -7.59 -19.10
N ALA A 664 1.68 -7.51 -18.41
CA ALA A 664 1.28 -8.46 -17.38
C ALA A 664 -0.09 -9.08 -17.73
N THR A 665 -0.16 -10.39 -17.89
CA THR A 665 -1.38 -11.12 -18.29
C THR A 665 -1.56 -12.40 -17.48
N PHE A 666 -2.81 -12.81 -17.31
CA PHE A 666 -3.14 -14.13 -16.79
C PHE A 666 -2.79 -15.21 -17.81
N THR A 667 -2.22 -16.31 -17.35
CA THR A 667 -1.89 -17.48 -18.18
C THR A 667 -2.72 -18.71 -17.80
N ASP A 668 -3.28 -18.72 -16.59
CA ASP A 668 -4.15 -19.77 -16.08
C ASP A 668 -5.08 -19.18 -15.02
N TYR A 669 -6.21 -18.62 -15.46
CA TYR A 669 -7.24 -18.08 -14.56
C TYR A 669 -8.63 -18.38 -15.13
N VAL A 670 -9.22 -19.50 -14.70
CA VAL A 670 -10.55 -19.96 -15.10
C VAL A 670 -11.42 -20.10 -13.85
N VAL A 671 -12.50 -19.35 -13.80
CA VAL A 671 -13.54 -19.49 -12.78
C VAL A 671 -14.50 -20.60 -13.18
N ARG A 672 -14.67 -21.58 -12.29
CA ARG A 672 -15.57 -22.73 -12.51
C ARG A 672 -16.69 -22.72 -11.48
N GLN A 673 -17.91 -23.07 -11.93
CA GLN A 673 -19.01 -23.28 -11.02
C GLN A 673 -19.50 -24.72 -11.09
N LYS A 674 -20.02 -25.24 -9.98
CA LYS A 674 -20.69 -26.56 -9.96
C LYS A 674 -22.07 -26.44 -10.61
N THR A 675 -22.35 -27.35 -11.54
CA THR A 675 -23.67 -27.55 -12.12
C THR A 675 -24.54 -28.42 -11.18
N GLU A 676 -25.83 -28.52 -11.46
CA GLU A 676 -26.78 -29.30 -10.65
C GLU A 676 -26.40 -30.80 -10.55
N ASP A 677 -25.76 -31.34 -11.56
CA ASP A 677 -25.26 -32.71 -11.58
C ASP A 677 -23.90 -32.90 -10.84
N GLY A 678 -23.37 -31.83 -10.28
CA GLY A 678 -22.11 -31.84 -9.51
C GLY A 678 -20.84 -31.72 -10.38
N SER A 679 -20.98 -31.63 -11.70
CA SER A 679 -19.86 -31.38 -12.61
C SER A 679 -19.36 -29.94 -12.48
N LEU A 680 -18.08 -29.69 -12.86
CA LEU A 680 -17.50 -28.37 -12.89
C LEU A 680 -17.60 -27.81 -14.32
N GLN A 681 -18.38 -26.77 -14.50
CA GLN A 681 -18.49 -26.03 -15.75
C GLN A 681 -17.68 -24.73 -15.68
N GLU A 682 -17.04 -24.34 -16.77
CA GLU A 682 -16.36 -23.06 -16.91
C GLU A 682 -17.42 -21.94 -16.91
N LYS A 683 -17.30 -21.01 -15.96
CA LYS A 683 -18.14 -19.83 -15.86
C LYS A 683 -17.52 -18.66 -16.60
N GLU A 684 -16.23 -18.42 -16.35
CA GLU A 684 -15.48 -17.33 -16.95
C GLU A 684 -14.02 -17.73 -17.15
N ASN A 685 -13.42 -17.24 -18.25
CA ASN A 685 -12.04 -17.49 -18.61
C ASN A 685 -11.32 -16.18 -18.86
N TYR A 686 -10.35 -15.87 -17.99
CA TYR A 686 -9.58 -14.65 -18.04
C TYR A 686 -8.18 -14.82 -18.66
N ASN A 687 -7.88 -15.98 -19.22
CA ASN A 687 -6.58 -16.25 -19.87
C ASN A 687 -6.32 -15.24 -20.98
N GLY A 688 -5.14 -14.62 -20.97
CA GLY A 688 -4.75 -13.56 -21.90
C GLY A 688 -5.17 -12.16 -21.50
N ASN A 689 -6.10 -11.99 -20.54
CA ASN A 689 -6.47 -10.69 -20.01
C ASN A 689 -5.33 -10.07 -19.20
N TYR A 690 -5.26 -8.74 -19.22
CA TYR A 690 -4.30 -7.99 -18.43
C TYR A 690 -4.62 -8.08 -16.95
N VAL A 691 -3.57 -8.18 -16.14
CA VAL A 691 -3.66 -8.11 -14.68
C VAL A 691 -4.15 -6.71 -14.27
N PRO A 692 -5.22 -6.59 -13.47
CA PRO A 692 -5.74 -5.30 -13.05
C PRO A 692 -4.73 -4.47 -12.25
N PHE A 693 -4.88 -3.14 -12.30
CA PHE A 693 -4.06 -2.15 -11.59
C PHE A 693 -2.60 -2.06 -12.07
N VAL A 694 -2.28 -2.64 -13.20
CA VAL A 694 -0.92 -2.60 -13.78
C VAL A 694 -0.91 -1.67 -14.98
N PRO A 695 -0.27 -0.48 -14.91
CA PRO A 695 -0.11 0.37 -16.08
C PRO A 695 0.85 -0.26 -17.08
N LYS A 696 0.49 -0.20 -18.38
CA LYS A 696 1.39 -0.64 -19.46
C LYS A 696 2.67 0.17 -19.56
N HIS A 697 2.60 1.46 -19.21
CA HIS A 697 3.70 2.40 -19.28
C HIS A 697 3.72 3.28 -18.04
N THR A 698 4.90 3.58 -17.55
CA THR A 698 5.14 4.65 -16.57
C THR A 698 6.21 5.56 -17.14
N LEU A 699 6.02 6.87 -17.01
CA LEU A 699 6.93 7.87 -17.54
C LEU A 699 7.11 9.01 -16.55
N ASN A 700 8.34 9.38 -16.27
CA ASN A 700 8.67 10.63 -15.60
C ASN A 700 9.76 11.33 -16.40
N VAL A 701 9.54 12.58 -16.75
CA VAL A 701 10.56 13.45 -17.36
C VAL A 701 10.63 14.72 -16.56
N GLY A 702 11.80 15.02 -16.03
CA GLY A 702 12.05 16.18 -15.20
C GLY A 702 13.20 17.04 -15.71
N ALA A 703 13.07 18.33 -15.52
CA ALA A 703 14.11 19.31 -15.78
C ALA A 703 14.25 20.25 -14.59
N GLN A 704 15.47 20.48 -14.17
CA GLN A 704 15.83 21.43 -13.13
C GLN A 704 16.84 22.43 -13.68
N TYR A 705 16.56 23.71 -13.46
CA TYR A 705 17.50 24.78 -13.81
C TYR A 705 17.78 25.67 -12.60
N ILE A 706 19.05 25.92 -12.31
CA ILE A 706 19.53 26.73 -11.19
C ILE A 706 20.14 28.05 -11.73
N PHE A 707 19.44 29.13 -11.48
CA PHE A 707 19.96 30.47 -11.69
C PHE A 707 20.78 30.89 -10.47
N ARG A 708 22.10 30.98 -10.59
CA ARG A 708 22.98 31.52 -9.56
C ARG A 708 23.02 33.05 -9.69
N ILE A 709 22.79 33.76 -8.61
CA ILE A 709 22.74 35.21 -8.57
C ILE A 709 24.07 35.71 -8.00
N ALA A 710 24.58 36.85 -8.58
CA ALA A 710 25.86 37.38 -8.14
C ALA A 710 25.87 37.74 -6.65
N PRO A 711 27.02 37.61 -5.94
CA PRO A 711 27.15 37.98 -4.55
C PRO A 711 26.64 39.39 -4.25
N ARG A 712 26.10 39.64 -3.03
CA ARG A 712 25.52 40.91 -2.55
C ARG A 712 24.07 41.21 -3.00
N HIS A 713 23.40 40.33 -3.76
CA HIS A 713 21.96 40.45 -4.01
C HIS A 713 21.15 39.89 -2.86
N TRP A 714 19.85 40.19 -2.86
CA TRP A 714 18.88 39.70 -1.86
C TRP A 714 18.57 38.18 -1.97
N LEU A 715 18.97 37.54 -3.08
CA LEU A 715 18.90 36.09 -3.30
C LEU A 715 20.28 35.56 -3.70
N ASP A 716 20.56 34.32 -3.37
CA ASP A 716 21.73 33.55 -3.78
C ASP A 716 21.45 32.74 -5.03
N ARG A 717 20.25 32.13 -5.10
CA ARG A 717 19.84 31.36 -6.27
C ARG A 717 18.32 31.28 -6.42
N VAL A 718 17.91 31.05 -7.69
CA VAL A 718 16.54 30.67 -8.04
C VAL A 718 16.60 29.31 -8.71
N GLN A 719 15.81 28.34 -8.21
CA GLN A 719 15.73 27.01 -8.78
C GLN A 719 14.35 26.82 -9.39
N VAL A 720 14.30 26.37 -10.63
CA VAL A 720 13.06 26.04 -11.36
C VAL A 720 13.06 24.56 -11.66
N ASN A 721 11.98 23.87 -11.28
CA ASN A 721 11.79 22.46 -11.54
C ASN A 721 10.48 22.28 -12.31
N LEU A 722 10.51 21.45 -13.34
CA LEU A 722 9.34 20.99 -14.08
C LEU A 722 9.40 19.46 -14.17
N ASN A 723 8.27 18.80 -13.90
CA ASN A 723 8.16 17.35 -13.98
C ASN A 723 6.86 16.96 -14.68
N TYR A 724 6.97 16.13 -15.69
CA TYR A 724 5.87 15.48 -16.36
C TYR A 724 5.80 14.01 -15.94
N ASN A 725 4.67 13.58 -15.37
CA ASN A 725 4.41 12.21 -14.94
C ASN A 725 3.33 11.62 -15.82
N GLY A 726 3.63 10.54 -16.54
CA GLY A 726 2.70 9.82 -17.41
C GLY A 726 2.45 8.42 -16.91
N VAL A 727 1.19 8.00 -16.95
CA VAL A 727 0.75 6.64 -16.61
C VAL A 727 -0.03 6.10 -17.80
N GLY A 728 0.39 4.95 -18.30
CA GLY A 728 -0.22 4.26 -19.45
C GLY A 728 -1.57 3.65 -19.13
N ARG A 729 -2.12 2.94 -20.11
CA ARG A 729 -3.42 2.28 -19.91
C ARG A 729 -3.39 1.33 -18.73
N ILE A 730 -4.43 1.41 -17.88
CA ILE A 730 -4.67 0.53 -16.74
C ILE A 730 -6.03 -0.12 -16.94
N TYR A 731 -6.11 -1.43 -16.76
CA TYR A 731 -7.39 -2.13 -16.63
C TYR A 731 -7.74 -2.27 -15.15
N TRP A 732 -9.01 -2.09 -14.80
CA TRP A 732 -9.46 -2.08 -13.42
C TRP A 732 -10.12 -3.39 -12.99
N THR A 733 -10.55 -4.21 -13.96
CA THR A 733 -11.28 -5.45 -13.76
C THR A 733 -10.58 -6.61 -14.46
N GLU A 734 -10.82 -7.83 -14.02
CA GLU A 734 -10.28 -9.05 -14.59
C GLU A 734 -10.82 -9.29 -16.02
N GLN A 735 -12.05 -8.82 -16.30
CA GLN A 735 -12.69 -8.85 -17.63
C GLN A 735 -12.03 -7.89 -18.63
N ASN A 736 -11.25 -6.93 -18.14
CA ASN A 736 -10.68 -5.82 -18.90
C ASN A 736 -11.72 -4.93 -19.63
N ASN A 737 -12.96 -4.90 -19.16
CA ASN A 737 -14.07 -4.10 -19.70
C ASN A 737 -14.02 -2.64 -19.26
N VAL A 738 -13.34 -2.33 -18.16
CA VAL A 738 -13.16 -0.97 -17.64
C VAL A 738 -11.68 -0.62 -17.57
N SER A 739 -11.30 0.51 -18.18
CA SER A 739 -9.91 0.95 -18.21
C SER A 739 -9.76 2.45 -18.11
N GLN A 740 -8.63 2.92 -17.57
CA GLN A 740 -8.12 4.28 -17.70
C GLN A 740 -7.16 4.33 -18.89
N SER A 741 -7.41 5.20 -19.84
CA SER A 741 -6.45 5.49 -20.93
C SER A 741 -5.21 6.21 -20.39
N PHE A 742 -4.16 6.34 -21.22
CA PHE A 742 -2.98 7.13 -20.85
C PHE A 742 -3.38 8.51 -20.35
N TYR A 743 -2.80 8.92 -19.23
CA TYR A 743 -2.89 10.28 -18.71
C TYR A 743 -1.52 10.78 -18.27
N GLY A 744 -1.36 12.10 -18.30
CA GLY A 744 -0.13 12.75 -17.84
C GLY A 744 -0.46 14.00 -17.03
N THR A 745 0.34 14.24 -15.99
CA THR A 745 0.26 15.43 -15.15
C THR A 745 1.56 16.21 -15.23
N LEU A 746 1.46 17.51 -15.39
CA LEU A 746 2.60 18.43 -15.34
C LEU A 746 2.63 19.11 -13.96
N ASN A 747 3.80 19.10 -13.33
CA ASN A 747 4.03 19.71 -12.02
C ASN A 747 5.20 20.68 -12.11
N GLY A 748 5.12 21.77 -11.37
CA GLY A 748 6.17 22.80 -11.38
C GLY A 748 6.47 23.33 -9.99
N ARG A 749 7.73 23.74 -9.78
CA ARG A 749 8.19 24.40 -8.56
C ARG A 749 9.22 25.46 -8.89
N VAL A 750 9.08 26.62 -8.24
CA VAL A 750 10.09 27.67 -8.23
C VAL A 750 10.51 27.89 -6.79
N SER A 751 11.81 27.78 -6.50
CA SER A 751 12.39 28.00 -5.18
C SER A 751 13.30 29.20 -5.18
N LEU A 752 13.12 30.11 -4.25
CA LEU A 752 13.94 31.28 -3.99
C LEU A 752 14.78 31.00 -2.73
N GLU A 753 16.09 31.12 -2.81
CA GLU A 753 17.00 30.73 -1.74
C GLU A 753 17.92 31.86 -1.34
N LYS A 754 18.09 32.05 -0.03
CA LYS A 754 19.03 32.96 0.60
C LYS A 754 19.60 32.35 1.88
N GLY A 755 20.93 32.13 1.88
CA GLY A 755 21.58 31.46 3.02
C GLY A 755 20.88 30.15 3.38
N ASN A 756 20.42 30.05 4.60
CA ASN A 756 19.71 28.90 5.13
C ASN A 756 18.17 28.94 4.93
N GLY A 757 17.67 29.96 4.24
CA GLY A 757 16.24 30.16 3.99
C GLY A 757 15.84 29.83 2.56
N GLN A 758 14.68 29.24 2.39
CA GLN A 758 14.07 28.91 1.10
C GLN A 758 12.58 29.23 1.11
N ILE A 759 12.08 29.86 0.06
CA ILE A 759 10.65 30.00 -0.24
C ILE A 759 10.37 29.27 -1.54
N GLY A 760 9.44 28.32 -1.51
CA GLY A 760 9.04 27.52 -2.68
C GLY A 760 7.61 27.82 -3.09
N PHE A 761 7.38 28.11 -4.36
CA PHE A 761 6.05 28.16 -4.98
C PHE A 761 5.88 26.91 -5.84
N TRP A 762 4.78 26.23 -5.68
CA TRP A 762 4.54 24.99 -6.40
C TRP A 762 3.13 24.88 -6.94
N VAL A 763 3.00 24.19 -8.07
CA VAL A 763 1.73 23.83 -8.69
C VAL A 763 1.78 22.37 -9.10
N ARG A 764 0.73 21.62 -8.81
CA ARG A 764 0.54 20.22 -9.24
C ARG A 764 -0.62 20.12 -10.21
N ASN A 765 -0.50 19.16 -11.13
CA ASN A 765 -1.47 18.94 -12.19
C ASN A 765 -1.85 20.26 -12.91
N ILE A 766 -0.83 20.98 -13.40
CA ILE A 766 -0.97 22.30 -14.05
C ILE A 766 -1.99 22.27 -15.20
N LEU A 767 -2.07 21.13 -15.91
CA LEU A 767 -2.96 20.95 -17.04
C LEU A 767 -4.40 20.57 -16.61
N ASP A 768 -4.66 20.52 -15.31
CA ASP A 768 -5.94 20.11 -14.70
C ASP A 768 -6.52 18.81 -15.33
N LYS A 769 -5.62 17.84 -15.59
CA LYS A 769 -6.01 16.58 -16.23
C LYS A 769 -6.89 15.77 -15.30
N GLU A 770 -8.12 15.47 -15.71
CA GLU A 770 -8.97 14.49 -15.06
C GLU A 770 -8.55 13.07 -15.43
N TYR A 771 -8.49 12.18 -14.43
CA TYR A 771 -8.19 10.76 -14.60
C TYR A 771 -8.77 9.94 -13.44
N ALA A 772 -9.01 8.65 -13.68
CA ALA A 772 -9.33 7.72 -12.62
C ALA A 772 -8.06 7.32 -11.88
N ALA A 773 -8.01 7.60 -10.58
CA ALA A 773 -6.95 7.13 -9.67
C ALA A 773 -7.22 5.70 -9.19
N PHE A 774 -8.49 5.29 -9.22
CA PHE A 774 -8.96 3.98 -8.81
C PHE A 774 -10.40 3.75 -9.31
N TYR A 775 -10.73 2.49 -9.64
CA TYR A 775 -12.10 2.05 -9.97
C TYR A 775 -12.37 0.69 -9.31
N PHE A 776 -13.62 0.47 -8.95
CA PHE A 776 -14.11 -0.83 -8.47
C PHE A 776 -15.62 -0.97 -8.68
N GLU A 777 -16.09 -2.21 -8.61
CA GLU A 777 -17.49 -2.57 -8.70
C GLU A 777 -17.98 -3.12 -7.37
N SER A 778 -19.20 -2.78 -6.97
CA SER A 778 -19.86 -3.27 -5.76
C SER A 778 -21.37 -3.30 -5.95
N MET A 779 -22.02 -4.42 -5.62
CA MET A 779 -23.47 -4.59 -5.67
C MET A 779 -24.09 -4.17 -7.03
N GLY A 780 -23.43 -4.56 -8.14
CA GLY A 780 -23.88 -4.22 -9.51
C GLY A 780 -23.69 -2.76 -9.91
N ASN A 781 -22.98 -1.97 -9.10
CA ASN A 781 -22.66 -0.56 -9.36
C ASN A 781 -21.17 -0.34 -9.54
N GLY A 782 -20.81 0.57 -10.46
CA GLY A 782 -19.46 1.02 -10.65
C GLY A 782 -19.14 2.28 -9.85
N PHE A 783 -17.92 2.36 -9.28
CA PHE A 783 -17.46 3.50 -8.50
C PHE A 783 -16.02 3.87 -8.87
N MET A 784 -15.72 5.16 -8.92
CA MET A 784 -14.43 5.69 -9.31
C MET A 784 -13.93 6.74 -8.32
N GLN A 785 -12.65 6.63 -7.93
CA GLN A 785 -11.91 7.72 -7.33
C GLN A 785 -11.27 8.55 -8.44
N LYS A 786 -11.49 9.85 -8.46
CA LYS A 786 -10.78 10.75 -9.37
C LYS A 786 -9.42 11.16 -8.81
N GLY A 787 -8.47 11.44 -9.69
CA GLY A 787 -7.21 12.10 -9.34
C GLY A 787 -7.45 13.53 -8.84
N ARG A 788 -6.50 14.05 -8.08
CA ARG A 788 -6.60 15.41 -7.53
C ARG A 788 -6.55 16.45 -8.66
N PRO A 789 -7.43 17.47 -8.65
CA PRO A 789 -7.43 18.56 -9.62
C PRO A 789 -6.19 19.43 -9.47
N VAL A 790 -6.05 20.46 -10.32
CA VAL A 790 -4.99 21.45 -10.17
C VAL A 790 -5.02 22.08 -8.76
N HIS A 791 -3.86 22.10 -8.14
CA HIS A 791 -3.68 22.69 -6.82
C HIS A 791 -2.27 23.26 -6.67
N PHE A 792 -2.15 24.29 -5.84
CA PHE A 792 -0.92 25.05 -5.70
C PHE A 792 -0.70 25.50 -4.25
N GLY A 793 0.50 25.93 -3.97
CA GLY A 793 0.83 26.42 -2.64
C GLY A 793 2.20 27.05 -2.56
N VAL A 794 2.52 27.45 -1.34
CA VAL A 794 3.80 28.02 -0.94
C VAL A 794 4.32 27.26 0.27
N ASP A 795 5.61 27.04 0.31
CA ASP A 795 6.31 26.54 1.49
C ASP A 795 7.51 27.42 1.82
N VAL A 796 7.77 27.57 3.09
CA VAL A 796 8.94 28.23 3.65
C VAL A 796 9.75 27.23 4.42
N ARG A 797 11.02 27.20 4.19
CA ARG A 797 11.98 26.38 4.94
C ARG A 797 13.10 27.27 5.46
N CYS A 798 13.42 27.11 6.74
CA CYS A 798 14.52 27.77 7.38
C CYS A 798 15.36 26.75 8.15
N ARG A 799 16.68 26.93 8.12
CA ARG A 799 17.62 26.15 8.91
C ARG A 799 18.40 27.09 9.81
N PHE A 800 18.44 26.79 11.10
CA PHE A 800 19.11 27.61 12.11
C PHE A 800 20.29 26.87 12.73
#